data_89bbd9331b62b82203984b15935b7d1e
#
_entry.id   89bbd9331b62b82203984b15935b7d1e
#
_cell.length_a   1.000
_cell.length_b   1.000
_cell.length_c   1.000
_cell.angle_alpha   90.00
_cell.angle_beta   90.00
_cell.angle_gamma   90.00
#
_symmetry.space_group_name_H-M   'P 1'
#
loop_
_entity.id
_entity.type
_entity.pdbx_description
1 polymer ?
#
loop_
_entity_poly.entity_id
_entity_poly.type
_entity_poly.pdbx_seq_one_letter_code
_entity_poly.pdbx_strand_id
1 'polypeptide(L)'
;MNKSMFSRLHIILLALLIFSLSLPVFAEFVQPQEAKIIAQTWLNLIEGKNYSELNIQQVLEYRDNNFTLSQSKYELTDENLPPLYLILFHNNGFVLISAEDNSIPVLAYSSDSSCNINSYPPAFLEWVENYAVQIRQIRDEKTVIPENAQLWQSLFRGNLPANFRQDRAVRPLIVTNWDQGWPYNELCPADPNGPGGHVYAGCVATAMGMVMKYWSHPTTGVGSHSYYCPGYGYQSANFGATTYLWDEMPNSISTSCIPIATLLYHCGVAVNMGYSVDGSGAQSTDAANALVNYFRYPNAVLQNKMGMSDTQWNNLLQTQLDNGCPMYYSGSGSGGGHAFVIDGYQTPGYYHFNFGWSGSSNGYYYINNINPGGYDFNSWNSVIANSIPQNYNINQVRINMNAFGATVGTNFNLTVSTFPVLGSWNVNHFEFTLIYDSDNITFNGASIANGIASDGNLSVSETEPGYLQVSWNGNSNIIGSGDLITFSFLPLDTGQYLFDMVGMTYNNTPITTTSFIMVDVVPPVTNLTESAITMLNVMHLAYNQIGTTEIRTTYLLPSWNVTHYQFDLNYDASKLQFMGIDTAGTISAGCEPSVVINNPGSISFSCDSNTCFTGDGALLKFHFKAIGNGPTVSITQVSPANFFYNDTQIFNLGSANFILSAYTANDDELAPELTSLQIFPNPFINSTQIKLNSKASEPVQFTIYNLKGQKVSSLVITDSQKTFTWIPKDMMGKPLPTGVYLLSWEQGKEKGTAKLLYFK
;
A
#
# COMPACT_ATOMS: atom_id res chain seq x y z
N MET A 1 4.07 -47.61 -68.06
CA MET A 1 4.16 -47.69 -66.56
C MET A 1 3.66 -46.36 -65.97
N ASN A 2 2.58 -46.29 -65.73
CA ASN A 2 1.47 -46.37 -64.80
C ASN A 2 1.22 -45.03 -64.02
N LYS A 3 0.49 -44.13 -64.74
CA LYS A 3 -0.14 -42.96 -64.06
C LYS A 3 -1.09 -43.35 -62.89
N SER A 4 -1.59 -44.62 -62.91
CA SER A 4 -2.48 -45.11 -61.85
C SER A 4 -1.77 -45.44 -60.51
N MET A 5 -0.47 -45.74 -60.59
CA MET A 5 0.32 -46.07 -59.39
C MET A 5 0.74 -44.81 -58.60
N PHE A 6 1.01 -43.71 -59.33
CA PHE A 6 1.29 -42.38 -58.68
C PHE A 6 0.05 -41.78 -58.06
N SER A 7 -1.14 -41.96 -58.67
CA SER A 7 -2.40 -41.48 -58.05
C SER A 7 -2.77 -42.26 -56.79
N ARG A 8 -2.52 -43.56 -56.73
CA ARG A 8 -2.77 -44.37 -55.53
C ARG A 8 -1.78 -44.06 -54.40
N LEU A 9 -0.51 -43.74 -54.70
CA LEU A 9 0.48 -43.35 -53.75
C LEU A 9 0.17 -41.97 -53.14
N HIS A 10 -0.32 -41.01 -53.91
CA HIS A 10 -0.77 -39.71 -53.44
C HIS A 10 -2.03 -39.78 -52.56
N ILE A 11 -2.98 -40.67 -52.92
CA ILE A 11 -4.19 -40.89 -52.10
C ILE A 11 -3.83 -41.59 -50.77
N ILE A 12 -2.89 -42.55 -50.80
CA ILE A 12 -2.41 -43.20 -49.55
C ILE A 12 -1.59 -42.23 -48.69
N LEU A 13 -0.74 -41.36 -49.29
CA LEU A 13 -0.02 -40.31 -48.54
C LEU A 13 -0.99 -39.24 -48.00
N LEU A 14 -2.01 -38.86 -48.77
CA LEU A 14 -3.04 -37.92 -48.31
C LEU A 14 -3.91 -38.53 -47.20
N ALA A 15 -4.26 -39.83 -47.32
CA ALA A 15 -4.99 -40.56 -46.28
C ALA A 15 -4.14 -40.76 -45.02
N LEU A 16 -2.84 -41.02 -45.14
CA LEU A 16 -1.92 -41.08 -44.03
C LEU A 16 -1.69 -39.69 -43.38
N LEU A 17 -1.68 -38.61 -44.20
CA LEU A 17 -1.62 -37.24 -43.70
C LEU A 17 -2.92 -36.81 -43.02
N ILE A 18 -4.09 -37.26 -43.53
CA ILE A 18 -5.40 -36.99 -42.88
C ILE A 18 -5.58 -37.87 -41.64
N PHE A 19 -5.03 -39.10 -41.62
CA PHE A 19 -5.05 -39.96 -40.45
C PHE A 19 -4.08 -39.48 -39.34
N SER A 20 -2.99 -38.78 -39.67
CA SER A 20 -2.11 -38.13 -38.70
C SER A 20 -2.70 -36.84 -38.15
N LEU A 21 -3.77 -36.27 -38.76
CA LEU A 21 -4.51 -35.11 -38.30
C LEU A 21 -5.74 -35.43 -37.44
N SER A 22 -6.04 -36.73 -37.25
CA SER A 22 -7.16 -37.20 -36.42
C SER A 22 -6.76 -38.27 -35.40
N LEU A 23 -5.55 -38.23 -34.91
CA LEU A 23 -5.25 -38.94 -33.67
C LEU A 23 -6.09 -38.33 -32.55
N PRO A 24 -6.85 -39.11 -31.78
CA PRO A 24 -7.47 -38.60 -30.60
C PRO A 24 -6.36 -37.95 -29.75
N VAL A 25 -6.54 -36.71 -29.40
CA VAL A 25 -5.68 -36.00 -28.45
C VAL A 25 -5.92 -36.72 -27.11
N PHE A 26 -5.08 -37.69 -26.81
CA PHE A 26 -5.06 -38.28 -25.46
C PHE A 26 -4.44 -37.25 -24.53
N ALA A 27 -4.91 -37.18 -23.31
CA ALA A 27 -4.29 -36.43 -22.26
C ALA A 27 -2.79 -36.77 -22.16
N GLU A 28 -1.92 -35.80 -22.39
CA GLU A 28 -0.48 -36.01 -22.33
C GLU A 28 0.11 -35.24 -21.13
N PHE A 29 0.99 -35.95 -20.42
CA PHE A 29 1.74 -35.37 -19.32
C PHE A 29 2.72 -34.33 -19.84
N VAL A 30 2.62 -33.10 -19.30
CA VAL A 30 3.50 -31.98 -19.64
C VAL A 30 4.83 -32.10 -18.91
N GLN A 31 5.92 -32.11 -19.67
CA GLN A 31 7.27 -32.21 -19.12
C GLN A 31 7.74 -30.88 -18.52
N PRO A 32 8.65 -30.90 -17.51
CA PRO A 32 9.18 -29.66 -16.90
C PRO A 32 9.75 -28.66 -17.90
N GLN A 33 10.35 -29.12 -19.00
CA GLN A 33 10.90 -28.25 -20.03
C GLN A 33 9.81 -27.53 -20.84
N GLU A 34 8.71 -28.21 -21.10
CA GLU A 34 7.54 -27.64 -21.77
C GLU A 34 6.87 -26.59 -20.87
N ALA A 35 6.74 -26.90 -19.57
CA ALA A 35 6.21 -25.98 -18.58
C ALA A 35 7.02 -24.67 -18.48
N LYS A 36 8.37 -24.75 -18.59
CA LYS A 36 9.22 -23.56 -18.66
C LYS A 36 8.92 -22.67 -19.86
N ILE A 37 8.77 -23.29 -21.05
CA ILE A 37 8.46 -22.58 -22.30
C ILE A 37 7.13 -21.85 -22.17
N ILE A 38 6.11 -22.53 -21.64
CA ILE A 38 4.78 -21.95 -21.44
C ILE A 38 4.83 -20.79 -20.44
N ALA A 39 5.53 -20.95 -19.31
CA ALA A 39 5.66 -19.88 -18.30
C ALA A 39 6.31 -18.62 -18.88
N GLN A 40 7.41 -18.76 -19.60
CA GLN A 40 8.08 -17.64 -20.26
C GLN A 40 7.19 -16.99 -21.32
N THR A 41 6.56 -17.79 -22.17
CA THR A 41 5.66 -17.31 -23.22
C THR A 41 4.49 -16.53 -22.63
N TRP A 42 3.87 -17.05 -21.56
CA TRP A 42 2.75 -16.40 -20.89
C TRP A 42 3.13 -15.01 -20.38
N LEU A 43 4.20 -14.90 -19.58
CA LEU A 43 4.64 -13.61 -19.04
C LEU A 43 4.99 -12.61 -20.15
N ASN A 44 5.67 -13.05 -21.22
CA ASN A 44 5.97 -12.20 -22.38
C ASN A 44 4.71 -11.61 -23.01
N LEU A 45 3.69 -12.44 -23.18
CA LEU A 45 2.45 -12.05 -23.85
C LEU A 45 1.57 -11.15 -22.97
N ILE A 46 1.54 -11.40 -21.66
CA ILE A 46 0.69 -10.65 -20.72
C ILE A 46 1.33 -9.30 -20.36
N GLU A 47 2.64 -9.29 -20.10
CA GLU A 47 3.34 -8.07 -19.65
C GLU A 47 3.84 -7.18 -20.79
N GLY A 48 3.82 -7.70 -22.03
CA GLY A 48 4.37 -6.99 -23.19
C GLY A 48 5.88 -6.72 -23.11
N LYS A 49 6.58 -7.44 -22.24
CA LYS A 49 8.03 -7.37 -22.03
C LYS A 49 8.72 -8.56 -22.65
N ASN A 50 9.99 -8.41 -23.03
CA ASN A 50 10.79 -9.53 -23.51
C ASN A 50 11.43 -10.27 -22.34
N TYR A 51 10.73 -11.26 -21.79
CA TYR A 51 11.23 -12.12 -20.71
C TYR A 51 12.25 -13.17 -21.17
N SER A 52 12.76 -13.13 -22.41
CA SER A 52 13.86 -14.00 -22.86
C SER A 52 15.14 -13.81 -22.04
N GLU A 53 15.31 -12.68 -21.35
CA GLU A 53 16.40 -12.39 -20.43
C GLU A 53 16.13 -12.81 -18.98
N LEU A 54 14.91 -13.24 -18.64
CA LEU A 54 14.59 -13.75 -17.32
C LEU A 54 15.16 -15.16 -17.15
N ASN A 55 16.23 -15.27 -16.40
CA ASN A 55 16.70 -16.56 -15.95
C ASN A 55 15.69 -17.19 -15.01
N ILE A 56 15.15 -18.34 -15.38
CA ILE A 56 14.36 -19.16 -14.45
C ILE A 56 15.27 -19.57 -13.30
N GLN A 57 14.86 -19.23 -12.09
CA GLN A 57 15.60 -19.53 -10.86
C GLN A 57 15.45 -20.99 -10.49
N GLN A 58 14.20 -21.49 -10.43
CA GLN A 58 13.89 -22.85 -9.99
C GLN A 58 12.63 -23.36 -10.69
N VAL A 59 12.55 -24.69 -10.83
CA VAL A 59 11.35 -25.43 -11.19
C VAL A 59 11.05 -26.41 -10.08
N LEU A 60 9.89 -26.26 -9.47
CA LEU A 60 9.42 -27.09 -8.38
C LEU A 60 8.23 -27.92 -8.82
N GLU A 61 8.15 -29.16 -8.38
CA GLU A 61 7.04 -30.08 -8.58
C GLU A 61 6.17 -30.11 -7.34
N TYR A 62 4.86 -30.08 -7.50
CA TYR A 62 3.93 -30.24 -6.39
C TYR A 62 3.70 -31.72 -6.11
N ARG A 63 4.04 -32.16 -4.91
CA ARG A 63 3.89 -33.54 -4.42
C ARG A 63 3.60 -33.55 -2.95
N ASP A 64 2.75 -34.45 -2.49
CA ASP A 64 2.46 -34.65 -1.05
C ASP A 64 2.18 -33.33 -0.31
N ASN A 65 1.36 -32.47 -0.89
CA ASN A 65 0.98 -31.16 -0.37
C ASN A 65 2.14 -30.17 -0.19
N ASN A 66 3.23 -30.36 -0.93
CA ASN A 66 4.40 -29.48 -0.87
C ASN A 66 5.09 -29.35 -2.23
N PHE A 67 5.92 -28.30 -2.37
CA PHE A 67 6.76 -28.09 -3.52
C PHE A 67 8.17 -28.62 -3.28
N THR A 68 8.66 -29.46 -4.18
CA THR A 68 10.01 -30.03 -4.15
C THR A 68 10.75 -29.77 -5.46
N LEU A 69 12.08 -29.69 -5.41
CA LEU A 69 12.87 -29.51 -6.61
C LEU A 69 12.59 -30.61 -7.63
N SER A 70 12.34 -30.24 -8.88
CA SER A 70 12.19 -31.19 -9.98
C SER A 70 13.49 -31.95 -10.17
N GLN A 71 13.47 -33.24 -9.86
CA GLN A 71 14.64 -34.11 -9.97
C GLN A 71 14.53 -34.95 -11.24
N SER A 72 15.50 -34.79 -12.14
CA SER A 72 15.60 -35.56 -13.39
C SER A 72 15.87 -37.08 -13.22
N LYS A 73 15.77 -37.60 -11.99
CA LYS A 73 16.20 -38.96 -11.65
C LYS A 73 15.09 -39.94 -11.23
N TYR A 74 13.83 -39.50 -11.12
CA TYR A 74 12.73 -40.44 -10.87
C TYR A 74 12.29 -41.06 -12.18
N GLU A 75 12.21 -42.40 -12.26
CA GLU A 75 11.38 -43.04 -13.28
C GLU A 75 9.94 -42.54 -13.08
N LEU A 76 9.48 -41.73 -13.99
CA LEU A 76 8.11 -41.23 -13.98
C LEU A 76 7.19 -42.43 -14.30
N THR A 77 6.51 -42.95 -13.28
CA THR A 77 5.40 -43.88 -13.46
C THR A 77 4.09 -43.09 -13.39
N ASP A 78 3.04 -43.56 -14.06
CA ASP A 78 1.74 -42.89 -14.07
C ASP A 78 1.20 -42.58 -12.67
N GLU A 79 1.57 -43.38 -11.66
CA GLU A 79 1.17 -43.17 -10.26
C GLU A 79 1.94 -42.04 -9.57
N ASN A 80 3.08 -41.60 -10.14
CA ASN A 80 3.99 -40.61 -9.50
C ASN A 80 4.14 -39.30 -10.28
N LEU A 81 3.28 -39.01 -11.26
CA LEU A 81 3.34 -37.76 -12.02
C LEU A 81 2.89 -36.58 -11.17
N PRO A 82 3.66 -35.46 -11.10
CA PRO A 82 3.18 -34.25 -10.44
C PRO A 82 1.92 -33.71 -11.15
N PRO A 83 0.96 -33.13 -10.43
CA PRO A 83 -0.19 -32.49 -11.05
C PRO A 83 0.16 -31.11 -11.62
N LEU A 84 1.14 -30.42 -11.07
CA LEU A 84 1.53 -29.05 -11.49
C LEU A 84 2.97 -28.71 -11.12
N TYR A 85 3.47 -27.64 -11.72
CA TYR A 85 4.79 -27.05 -11.49
C TYR A 85 4.67 -25.62 -10.99
N LEU A 86 5.56 -25.23 -10.07
CA LEU A 86 5.84 -23.84 -9.70
C LEU A 86 7.18 -23.43 -10.33
N ILE A 87 7.15 -22.44 -11.19
CA ILE A 87 8.33 -21.90 -11.87
C ILE A 87 8.62 -20.53 -11.26
N LEU A 88 9.81 -20.41 -10.66
CA LEU A 88 10.28 -19.18 -10.01
C LEU A 88 11.29 -18.47 -10.92
N PHE A 89 11.22 -17.13 -10.94
CA PHE A 89 12.10 -16.26 -11.70
C PHE A 89 12.99 -15.42 -10.79
N HIS A 90 14.22 -15.11 -11.25
CA HIS A 90 15.19 -14.33 -10.47
C HIS A 90 14.73 -12.91 -10.09
N ASN A 91 13.80 -12.34 -10.83
CA ASN A 91 13.31 -10.98 -10.60
C ASN A 91 11.97 -10.93 -9.83
N ASN A 92 11.79 -11.83 -8.86
CA ASN A 92 10.58 -11.89 -8.04
C ASN A 92 9.30 -12.14 -8.83
N GLY A 93 9.26 -13.13 -9.67
CA GLY A 93 8.05 -13.56 -10.34
C GLY A 93 7.86 -15.06 -10.19
N PHE A 94 6.63 -15.53 -10.38
CA PHE A 94 6.33 -16.96 -10.43
C PHE A 94 5.22 -17.28 -11.44
N VAL A 95 5.20 -18.54 -11.90
CA VAL A 95 4.09 -19.07 -12.69
C VAL A 95 3.78 -20.50 -12.21
N LEU A 96 2.51 -20.78 -11.94
CA LEU A 96 1.99 -22.13 -11.72
C LEU A 96 1.49 -22.70 -13.06
N ILE A 97 2.04 -23.84 -13.46
CA ILE A 97 1.72 -24.50 -14.73
C ILE A 97 1.13 -25.88 -14.43
N SER A 98 0.02 -26.21 -15.10
CA SER A 98 -0.52 -27.58 -15.09
C SER A 98 0.48 -28.58 -15.68
N ALA A 99 0.59 -29.77 -15.11
CA ALA A 99 1.33 -30.86 -15.69
C ALA A 99 0.45 -31.80 -16.56
N GLU A 100 -0.68 -31.26 -17.05
CA GLU A 100 -1.69 -31.99 -17.82
C GLU A 100 -2.24 -31.09 -18.95
N ASP A 101 -2.11 -31.49 -20.22
CA ASP A 101 -2.46 -30.65 -21.39
C ASP A 101 -3.97 -30.51 -21.59
N ASN A 102 -4.79 -31.34 -20.98
CA ASN A 102 -6.25 -31.17 -20.96
C ASN A 102 -6.74 -30.22 -19.85
N SER A 103 -5.86 -29.81 -18.94
CA SER A 103 -6.11 -28.72 -18.02
C SER A 103 -5.73 -27.37 -18.65
N ILE A 104 -6.23 -26.26 -18.07
CA ILE A 104 -5.75 -24.93 -18.44
C ILE A 104 -4.23 -24.82 -18.16
N PRO A 105 -3.40 -24.32 -19.09
CA PRO A 105 -1.95 -24.35 -18.95
C PRO A 105 -1.42 -23.53 -17.77
N VAL A 106 -1.88 -22.31 -17.60
CA VAL A 106 -1.44 -21.42 -16.54
C VAL A 106 -2.52 -21.35 -15.47
N LEU A 107 -2.18 -21.72 -14.24
CA LEU A 107 -3.09 -21.76 -13.10
C LEU A 107 -3.02 -20.47 -12.29
N ALA A 108 -1.81 -19.92 -12.15
CA ALA A 108 -1.56 -18.66 -11.49
C ALA A 108 -0.23 -18.05 -11.96
N TYR A 109 -0.07 -16.73 -11.80
CA TYR A 109 1.18 -16.04 -12.10
C TYR A 109 1.30 -14.71 -11.39
N SER A 110 2.53 -14.26 -11.21
CA SER A 110 2.91 -12.91 -10.83
C SER A 110 4.20 -12.53 -11.55
N SER A 111 4.33 -11.25 -11.93
CA SER A 111 5.55 -10.70 -12.51
C SER A 111 6.44 -9.99 -11.52
N ASP A 112 5.97 -9.74 -10.30
CA ASP A 112 6.60 -8.88 -9.30
C ASP A 112 6.59 -9.41 -7.86
N SER A 113 5.78 -10.42 -7.57
CA SER A 113 5.70 -11.03 -6.25
C SER A 113 6.45 -12.35 -6.18
N SER A 114 7.22 -12.56 -5.12
CA SER A 114 7.95 -13.79 -4.87
C SER A 114 7.08 -14.84 -4.18
N CYS A 115 7.39 -16.12 -4.41
CA CYS A 115 6.93 -17.21 -3.57
C CYS A 115 8.08 -17.60 -2.63
N ASN A 116 7.88 -17.43 -1.32
CA ASN A 116 8.85 -17.90 -0.33
C ASN A 116 8.73 -19.40 -0.16
N ILE A 117 9.68 -20.15 -0.71
CA ILE A 117 9.68 -21.63 -0.67
C ILE A 117 9.79 -22.23 0.74
N ASN A 118 10.23 -21.45 1.72
CA ASN A 118 10.37 -21.88 3.11
C ASN A 118 9.11 -21.60 3.94
N SER A 119 8.18 -20.79 3.43
CA SER A 119 6.98 -20.38 4.16
C SER A 119 5.90 -19.90 3.18
N TYR A 120 5.13 -20.82 2.64
CA TYR A 120 3.98 -20.48 1.80
C TYR A 120 2.79 -20.04 2.66
N PRO A 121 1.99 -19.05 2.19
CA PRO A 121 0.71 -18.75 2.82
C PRO A 121 -0.19 -19.99 2.86
N PRO A 122 -0.83 -20.32 3.98
CA PRO A 122 -1.74 -21.47 4.04
C PRO A 122 -2.85 -21.44 2.99
N ALA A 123 -3.42 -20.25 2.74
CA ALA A 123 -4.44 -20.04 1.70
C ALA A 123 -3.90 -20.33 0.28
N PHE A 124 -2.65 -20.01 0.01
CA PHE A 124 -2.01 -20.34 -1.27
C PHE A 124 -1.86 -21.86 -1.45
N LEU A 125 -1.38 -22.58 -0.43
CA LEU A 125 -1.24 -24.02 -0.50
C LEU A 125 -2.59 -24.73 -0.67
N GLU A 126 -3.63 -24.26 -0.01
CA GLU A 126 -4.98 -24.78 -0.17
C GLU A 126 -5.50 -24.55 -1.60
N TRP A 127 -5.28 -23.35 -2.14
CA TRP A 127 -5.66 -23.04 -3.52
C TRP A 127 -4.92 -23.92 -4.54
N VAL A 128 -3.63 -24.14 -4.33
CA VAL A 128 -2.80 -25.04 -5.14
C VAL A 128 -3.28 -26.49 -5.06
N GLU A 129 -3.64 -26.97 -3.87
CA GLU A 129 -4.18 -28.34 -3.72
C GLU A 129 -5.52 -28.50 -4.44
N ASN A 130 -6.37 -27.49 -4.41
CA ASN A 130 -7.62 -27.51 -5.21
C ASN A 130 -7.36 -27.66 -6.70
N TYR A 131 -6.34 -27.02 -7.26
CA TYR A 131 -5.90 -27.27 -8.63
C TYR A 131 -5.38 -28.71 -8.81
N ALA A 132 -4.51 -29.14 -7.90
CA ALA A 132 -3.89 -30.45 -7.99
C ALA A 132 -4.91 -31.61 -7.99
N VAL A 133 -5.95 -31.50 -7.16
CA VAL A 133 -7.05 -32.48 -7.10
C VAL A 133 -7.81 -32.53 -8.43
N GLN A 134 -8.17 -31.37 -8.97
CA GLN A 134 -8.89 -31.29 -10.26
C GLN A 134 -8.03 -31.84 -11.43
N ILE A 135 -6.73 -31.54 -11.45
CA ILE A 135 -5.81 -32.05 -12.47
C ILE A 135 -5.66 -33.58 -12.38
N ARG A 136 -5.51 -34.13 -11.18
CA ARG A 136 -5.50 -35.59 -10.98
C ARG A 136 -6.79 -36.22 -11.48
N GLN A 137 -7.94 -35.63 -11.20
CA GLN A 137 -9.24 -36.10 -11.67
C GLN A 137 -9.35 -36.05 -13.21
N ILE A 138 -8.93 -34.95 -13.86
CA ILE A 138 -8.86 -34.85 -15.33
C ILE A 138 -8.05 -35.99 -15.92
N ARG A 139 -6.89 -36.30 -15.33
CA ARG A 139 -5.99 -37.39 -15.74
C ARG A 139 -6.61 -38.75 -15.56
N ASP A 140 -7.20 -39.04 -14.38
CA ASP A 140 -7.80 -40.31 -14.04
C ASP A 140 -9.03 -40.62 -14.92
N GLU A 141 -9.86 -39.62 -15.17
CA GLU A 141 -11.08 -39.71 -15.99
C GLU A 141 -10.77 -39.60 -17.48
N LYS A 142 -9.53 -39.23 -17.85
CA LYS A 142 -9.13 -38.93 -19.25
C LYS A 142 -10.04 -37.90 -19.90
N THR A 143 -10.43 -36.89 -19.12
CA THR A 143 -11.32 -35.83 -19.58
C THR A 143 -10.61 -35.02 -20.66
N VAL A 144 -11.28 -34.82 -21.80
CA VAL A 144 -10.77 -34.03 -22.93
C VAL A 144 -11.50 -32.71 -22.97
N ILE A 145 -10.73 -31.59 -22.88
CA ILE A 145 -11.22 -30.23 -22.97
C ILE A 145 -10.56 -29.56 -24.19
N PRO A 146 -11.21 -29.54 -25.36
CA PRO A 146 -10.59 -29.11 -26.63
C PRO A 146 -10.06 -27.65 -26.57
N GLU A 147 -10.71 -26.77 -25.81
CA GLU A 147 -10.33 -25.38 -25.64
C GLU A 147 -8.96 -25.27 -24.95
N ASN A 148 -8.69 -26.11 -23.95
CA ASN A 148 -7.42 -26.16 -23.25
C ASN A 148 -6.29 -26.61 -24.17
N ALA A 149 -6.50 -27.70 -24.94
CA ALA A 149 -5.51 -28.16 -25.92
C ALA A 149 -5.19 -27.09 -26.98
N GLN A 150 -6.18 -26.31 -27.42
CA GLN A 150 -5.96 -25.17 -28.33
C GLN A 150 -5.14 -24.05 -27.65
N LEU A 151 -5.37 -23.76 -26.37
CA LEU A 151 -4.63 -22.76 -25.62
C LEU A 151 -3.16 -23.19 -25.47
N TRP A 152 -2.89 -24.44 -25.09
CA TRP A 152 -1.53 -25.02 -25.08
C TRP A 152 -0.80 -24.83 -26.39
N GLN A 153 -1.42 -25.24 -27.50
CA GLN A 153 -0.83 -25.11 -28.84
C GLN A 153 -0.56 -23.64 -29.21
N SER A 154 -1.46 -22.72 -28.83
CA SER A 154 -1.28 -21.29 -29.10
C SER A 154 -0.09 -20.73 -28.33
N LEU A 155 0.04 -21.09 -27.07
CA LEU A 155 1.16 -20.67 -26.23
C LEU A 155 2.50 -21.22 -26.71
N PHE A 156 2.57 -22.49 -27.14
CA PHE A 156 3.77 -23.04 -27.77
C PHE A 156 4.17 -22.32 -29.06
N ARG A 157 3.20 -21.71 -29.77
CA ARG A 157 3.44 -20.87 -30.96
C ARG A 157 3.75 -19.41 -30.63
N GLY A 158 3.80 -19.03 -29.36
CA GLY A 158 4.02 -17.67 -28.94
C GLY A 158 2.83 -16.73 -29.12
N ASN A 159 1.59 -17.24 -29.08
CA ASN A 159 0.37 -16.47 -29.32
C ASN A 159 -0.67 -16.71 -28.21
N LEU A 160 -1.51 -15.69 -27.93
CA LEU A 160 -2.75 -15.86 -27.17
C LEU A 160 -3.94 -15.92 -28.15
N PRO A 161 -4.89 -16.86 -27.97
CA PRO A 161 -6.14 -16.85 -28.70
C PRO A 161 -6.90 -15.53 -28.49
N ALA A 162 -7.73 -15.13 -29.47
CA ALA A 162 -8.45 -13.86 -29.45
C ALA A 162 -9.37 -13.70 -28.23
N ASN A 163 -9.95 -14.79 -27.72
CA ASN A 163 -10.79 -14.82 -26.52
C ASN A 163 -9.98 -14.65 -25.22
N PHE A 164 -8.65 -14.71 -25.27
CA PHE A 164 -7.74 -14.40 -24.17
C PHE A 164 -7.14 -12.99 -24.26
N ARG A 165 -7.52 -12.19 -25.27
CA ARG A 165 -7.10 -10.79 -25.34
C ARG A 165 -7.85 -10.00 -24.27
N GLN A 166 -7.12 -9.15 -23.56
CA GLN A 166 -7.64 -8.34 -22.47
C GLN A 166 -8.52 -7.22 -23.01
N ASP A 167 -9.81 -7.47 -23.20
CA ASP A 167 -10.77 -6.39 -23.49
C ASP A 167 -11.14 -5.61 -22.22
N ARG A 168 -10.92 -6.19 -21.05
CA ARG A 168 -11.12 -5.59 -19.73
C ARG A 168 -10.09 -6.12 -18.73
N ALA A 169 -9.52 -5.21 -17.94
CA ALA A 169 -8.66 -5.54 -16.81
C ALA A 169 -8.75 -4.43 -15.77
N VAL A 170 -8.68 -4.81 -14.51
CA VAL A 170 -8.48 -3.88 -13.39
C VAL A 170 -7.18 -4.28 -12.71
N ARG A 171 -6.21 -3.36 -12.65
CA ARG A 171 -4.95 -3.57 -11.94
C ARG A 171 -5.21 -3.79 -10.46
N PRO A 172 -4.29 -4.40 -9.71
CA PRO A 172 -4.42 -4.52 -8.26
C PRO A 172 -4.68 -3.15 -7.62
N LEU A 173 -5.79 -3.05 -6.89
CA LEU A 173 -6.24 -1.82 -6.26
C LEU A 173 -5.53 -1.56 -4.93
N ILE A 174 -5.11 -2.64 -4.24
CA ILE A 174 -4.48 -2.59 -2.93
C ILE A 174 -2.96 -2.69 -3.08
N VAL A 175 -2.26 -1.73 -2.47
CA VAL A 175 -0.79 -1.69 -2.44
C VAL A 175 -0.21 -2.17 -1.10
N THR A 176 -1.07 -2.45 -0.11
CA THR A 176 -0.63 -2.94 1.20
C THR A 176 -0.25 -4.40 1.14
N ASN A 177 0.93 -4.73 1.69
CA ASN A 177 1.46 -6.08 1.85
C ASN A 177 1.55 -6.44 3.34
N TRP A 178 0.40 -6.40 4.03
CA TRP A 178 0.35 -6.70 5.46
C TRP A 178 0.42 -8.20 5.73
N ASP A 179 0.65 -8.53 7.01
CA ASP A 179 0.83 -9.89 7.52
C ASP A 179 -0.02 -10.11 8.77
N GLN A 180 -0.05 -11.35 9.27
CA GLN A 180 -0.78 -11.75 10.48
C GLN A 180 0.13 -11.94 11.68
N GLY A 181 1.43 -12.08 11.45
CA GLY A 181 2.46 -12.28 12.44
C GLY A 181 3.08 -10.97 12.94
N TRP A 182 4.22 -11.08 13.61
CA TRP A 182 4.97 -9.91 14.08
C TRP A 182 5.51 -9.08 12.89
N PRO A 183 5.38 -7.75 12.93
CA PRO A 183 4.89 -6.91 14.04
C PRO A 183 3.40 -6.54 13.97
N TYR A 184 2.64 -7.06 13.04
CA TYR A 184 1.23 -6.75 12.82
C TYR A 184 0.31 -7.21 13.97
N ASN A 185 0.70 -8.25 14.70
CA ASN A 185 -0.03 -8.84 15.81
C ASN A 185 0.33 -8.25 17.19
N GLU A 186 1.06 -7.18 17.26
CA GLU A 186 1.66 -6.63 18.49
C GLU A 186 0.66 -6.37 19.63
N LEU A 187 -0.60 -6.04 19.32
CA LEU A 187 -1.66 -5.83 20.32
C LEU A 187 -2.58 -7.06 20.51
N CYS A 188 -2.36 -8.12 19.77
CA CYS A 188 -3.07 -9.38 19.98
C CYS A 188 -2.64 -10.03 21.32
N PRO A 189 -3.41 -10.96 21.88
CA PRO A 189 -3.08 -11.58 23.15
C PRO A 189 -1.65 -12.11 23.20
N ALA A 190 -0.96 -11.87 24.31
CA ALA A 190 0.41 -12.30 24.50
C ALA A 190 0.48 -13.83 24.68
N ASP A 191 1.39 -14.47 23.93
CA ASP A 191 1.75 -15.87 24.07
C ASP A 191 3.21 -16.06 23.62
N PRO A 192 4.10 -16.55 24.49
CA PRO A 192 5.53 -16.70 24.17
C PRO A 192 5.82 -17.70 23.04
N ASN A 193 4.87 -18.56 22.68
CA ASN A 193 5.02 -19.52 21.58
C ASN A 193 4.58 -18.94 20.23
N GLY A 194 3.95 -17.75 20.23
CA GLY A 194 3.49 -17.08 19.01
C GLY A 194 4.54 -16.15 18.41
N PRO A 195 4.32 -15.67 17.16
CA PRO A 195 5.24 -14.79 16.46
C PRO A 195 5.40 -13.45 17.20
N GLY A 196 6.64 -13.13 17.57
CA GLY A 196 6.95 -11.91 18.35
C GLY A 196 6.42 -11.92 19.77
N GLY A 197 6.03 -13.11 20.33
CA GLY A 197 5.46 -13.22 21.67
C GLY A 197 3.95 -12.96 21.75
N HIS A 198 3.24 -13.00 20.64
CA HIS A 198 1.79 -12.80 20.52
C HIS A 198 1.16 -13.84 19.60
N VAL A 199 -0.12 -14.11 19.76
CA VAL A 199 -0.89 -14.94 18.82
C VAL A 199 -1.06 -14.22 17.48
N TYR A 200 -1.32 -14.93 16.40
CA TYR A 200 -1.58 -14.32 15.09
C TYR A 200 -2.78 -13.38 15.13
N ALA A 201 -2.71 -12.26 14.40
CA ALA A 201 -3.84 -11.34 14.23
C ALA A 201 -5.03 -12.01 13.54
N GLY A 202 -4.76 -12.99 12.67
CA GLY A 202 -5.74 -13.78 11.94
C GLY A 202 -6.07 -13.23 10.55
N CYS A 203 -6.26 -14.15 9.60
CA CYS A 203 -6.49 -13.82 8.19
C CYS A 203 -7.72 -12.93 7.97
N VAL A 204 -8.79 -13.14 8.75
CA VAL A 204 -10.02 -12.34 8.69
C VAL A 204 -9.74 -10.89 9.06
N ALA A 205 -9.03 -10.64 10.16
CA ALA A 205 -8.68 -9.29 10.59
C ALA A 205 -7.75 -8.60 9.60
N THR A 206 -6.76 -9.32 9.06
CA THR A 206 -5.80 -8.81 8.09
C THR A 206 -6.49 -8.42 6.78
N ALA A 207 -7.35 -9.28 6.22
CA ALA A 207 -8.10 -8.99 5.00
C ALA A 207 -9.06 -7.80 5.19
N MET A 208 -9.78 -7.73 6.32
CA MET A 208 -10.61 -6.57 6.67
C MET A 208 -9.76 -5.30 6.76
N GLY A 209 -8.65 -5.35 7.47
CA GLY A 209 -7.74 -4.21 7.66
C GLY A 209 -7.19 -3.66 6.35
N MET A 210 -6.79 -4.52 5.41
CA MET A 210 -6.29 -4.12 4.08
C MET A 210 -7.39 -3.41 3.26
N VAL A 211 -8.62 -3.93 3.25
CA VAL A 211 -9.76 -3.27 2.58
C VAL A 211 -10.06 -1.92 3.22
N MET A 212 -10.04 -1.83 4.56
CA MET A 212 -10.27 -0.58 5.28
C MET A 212 -9.15 0.43 5.03
N LYS A 213 -7.88 0.00 4.95
CA LYS A 213 -6.72 0.85 4.63
C LYS A 213 -6.82 1.43 3.21
N TYR A 214 -7.26 0.66 2.24
CA TYR A 214 -7.50 1.14 0.88
C TYR A 214 -8.41 2.38 0.87
N TRP A 215 -9.49 2.35 1.64
CA TRP A 215 -10.42 3.48 1.78
C TRP A 215 -9.94 4.55 2.77
N SER A 216 -8.94 4.25 3.60
CA SER A 216 -8.56 5.07 4.76
C SER A 216 -9.77 5.47 5.62
N HIS A 217 -10.63 4.49 5.90
CA HIS A 217 -11.93 4.69 6.56
C HIS A 217 -12.26 3.55 7.53
N PRO A 218 -12.97 3.86 8.65
CA PRO A 218 -13.40 5.18 9.13
C PRO A 218 -12.28 5.93 9.87
N THR A 219 -12.41 7.25 10.03
CA THR A 219 -11.56 8.00 10.96
C THR A 219 -11.81 7.53 12.40
N THR A 220 -13.09 7.32 12.76
CA THR A 220 -13.52 6.80 14.06
C THR A 220 -14.64 5.80 13.85
N GLY A 221 -14.56 4.65 14.51
CA GLY A 221 -15.58 3.61 14.44
C GLY A 221 -16.88 3.97 15.18
N VAL A 222 -17.67 2.96 15.54
CA VAL A 222 -18.95 3.10 16.26
C VAL A 222 -19.00 2.14 17.43
N GLY A 223 -19.33 2.64 18.61
CA GLY A 223 -19.56 1.83 19.80
C GLY A 223 -18.35 1.06 20.29
N SER A 224 -18.59 0.01 21.05
CA SER A 224 -17.55 -0.88 21.62
C SER A 224 -18.02 -2.33 21.56
N HIS A 225 -17.10 -3.26 21.62
CA HIS A 225 -17.37 -4.69 21.72
C HIS A 225 -16.41 -5.40 22.65
N SER A 226 -16.90 -6.45 23.31
CA SER A 226 -16.07 -7.34 24.13
C SER A 226 -16.58 -8.77 24.07
N TYR A 227 -15.68 -9.72 24.12
CA TYR A 227 -16.01 -11.16 24.15
C TYR A 227 -14.97 -11.92 24.96
N TYR A 228 -15.30 -13.14 25.35
CA TYR A 228 -14.36 -14.03 26.01
C TYR A 228 -13.69 -14.98 25.00
N CYS A 229 -12.37 -14.90 24.88
CA CYS A 229 -11.57 -15.80 24.06
C CYS A 229 -11.02 -16.92 24.93
N PRO A 230 -11.38 -18.21 24.69
CA PRO A 230 -10.82 -19.32 25.44
C PRO A 230 -9.29 -19.35 25.38
N GLY A 231 -8.64 -19.47 26.51
CA GLY A 231 -7.17 -19.45 26.63
C GLY A 231 -6.57 -18.06 26.82
N TYR A 232 -7.23 -16.99 26.34
CA TYR A 232 -6.69 -15.62 26.33
C TYR A 232 -7.57 -14.61 27.07
N GLY A 233 -8.68 -15.03 27.68
CA GLY A 233 -9.53 -14.18 28.51
C GLY A 233 -10.41 -13.19 27.72
N TYR A 234 -10.83 -12.11 28.41
CA TYR A 234 -11.66 -11.08 27.78
C TYR A 234 -10.84 -10.20 26.83
N GLN A 235 -11.34 -10.07 25.61
CA GLN A 235 -10.84 -9.16 24.60
C GLN A 235 -11.85 -8.04 24.41
N SER A 236 -11.39 -6.79 24.27
CA SER A 236 -12.29 -5.64 24.14
C SER A 236 -11.70 -4.53 23.30
N ALA A 237 -12.56 -3.80 22.58
CA ALA A 237 -12.20 -2.62 21.81
C ALA A 237 -13.31 -1.57 21.89
N ASN A 238 -12.93 -0.31 22.01
CA ASN A 238 -13.84 0.82 21.90
C ASN A 238 -13.63 1.53 20.56
N PHE A 239 -14.34 1.11 19.54
CA PHE A 239 -14.20 1.63 18.19
C PHE A 239 -14.60 3.11 18.10
N GLY A 240 -15.63 3.51 18.86
CA GLY A 240 -16.15 4.88 18.89
C GLY A 240 -15.21 5.89 19.54
N ALA A 241 -14.31 5.43 20.43
CA ALA A 241 -13.31 6.28 21.07
C ALA A 241 -11.93 6.20 20.40
N THR A 242 -11.77 5.41 19.34
CA THR A 242 -10.48 5.22 18.67
C THR A 242 -10.44 6.02 17.37
N THR A 243 -9.42 6.85 17.21
CA THR A 243 -9.07 7.47 15.93
C THR A 243 -8.08 6.59 15.19
N TYR A 244 -8.43 6.12 14.00
CA TYR A 244 -7.54 5.35 13.13
C TYR A 244 -6.66 6.31 12.32
N LEU A 245 -5.35 6.25 12.57
CA LEU A 245 -4.36 7.15 11.99
C LEU A 245 -3.87 6.62 10.64
N TRP A 246 -4.71 6.69 9.62
CA TRP A 246 -4.50 6.07 8.31
C TRP A 246 -3.20 6.49 7.63
N ASP A 247 -2.78 7.74 7.81
CA ASP A 247 -1.57 8.28 7.20
C ASP A 247 -0.29 7.74 7.89
N GLU A 248 -0.44 7.17 9.11
CA GLU A 248 0.63 6.51 9.87
C GLU A 248 0.67 4.99 9.66
N MET A 249 -0.14 4.45 8.76
CA MET A 249 -0.20 3.03 8.42
C MET A 249 0.48 2.79 7.06
N PRO A 250 1.79 2.49 7.01
CA PRO A 250 2.49 2.20 5.76
C PRO A 250 2.00 0.93 5.08
N ASN A 251 2.36 0.76 3.80
CA ASN A 251 1.94 -0.38 3.00
C ASN A 251 2.57 -1.71 3.44
N SER A 252 3.72 -1.66 4.10
CA SER A 252 4.40 -2.82 4.70
C SER A 252 5.22 -2.36 5.90
N ILE A 253 5.41 -3.24 6.88
CA ILE A 253 6.23 -2.99 8.08
C ILE A 253 7.09 -4.20 8.41
N SER A 254 8.26 -3.95 8.97
CA SER A 254 9.14 -4.97 9.55
C SER A 254 9.38 -4.73 11.05
N THR A 255 8.84 -3.62 11.58
CA THR A 255 8.96 -3.22 12.98
C THR A 255 7.61 -2.74 13.49
N SER A 256 7.50 -2.54 14.80
CA SER A 256 6.28 -2.07 15.48
C SER A 256 5.61 -0.88 14.78
N CYS A 257 4.30 -1.01 14.55
CA CYS A 257 3.43 0.05 14.05
C CYS A 257 2.08 -0.02 14.79
N ILE A 258 1.97 0.73 15.87
CA ILE A 258 0.78 0.71 16.72
C ILE A 258 -0.51 1.05 15.97
N PRO A 259 -0.56 2.00 15.03
CA PRO A 259 -1.77 2.23 14.22
C PRO A 259 -2.26 0.98 13.50
N ILE A 260 -1.38 0.23 12.83
CA ILE A 260 -1.76 -1.02 12.15
C ILE A 260 -2.15 -2.09 13.16
N ALA A 261 -1.34 -2.30 14.21
CA ALA A 261 -1.63 -3.30 15.23
C ALA A 261 -2.97 -3.02 15.95
N THR A 262 -3.29 -1.73 16.21
CA THR A 262 -4.59 -1.31 16.76
C THR A 262 -5.73 -1.68 15.81
N LEU A 263 -5.60 -1.36 14.53
CA LEU A 263 -6.63 -1.69 13.54
C LEU A 263 -6.87 -3.20 13.47
N LEU A 264 -5.80 -3.99 13.35
CA LEU A 264 -5.93 -5.45 13.21
C LEU A 264 -6.47 -6.11 14.49
N TYR A 265 -6.04 -5.67 15.68
CA TYR A 265 -6.62 -6.13 16.94
C TYR A 265 -8.09 -5.77 17.05
N HIS A 266 -8.47 -4.54 16.67
CA HIS A 266 -9.87 -4.11 16.67
C HIS A 266 -10.72 -4.90 15.67
N CYS A 267 -10.21 -5.18 14.47
CA CYS A 267 -10.86 -6.10 13.54
C CYS A 267 -11.06 -7.49 14.18
N GLY A 268 -10.04 -8.02 14.85
CA GLY A 268 -10.12 -9.29 15.57
C GLY A 268 -11.17 -9.30 16.67
N VAL A 269 -11.22 -8.23 17.49
CA VAL A 269 -12.26 -8.09 18.52
C VAL A 269 -13.66 -8.01 17.90
N ALA A 270 -13.81 -7.26 16.82
CA ALA A 270 -15.10 -7.05 16.15
C ALA A 270 -15.72 -8.34 15.60
N VAL A 271 -14.89 -9.35 15.29
CA VAL A 271 -15.31 -10.64 14.73
C VAL A 271 -15.28 -11.80 15.73
N ASN A 272 -15.10 -11.54 17.03
CA ASN A 272 -14.92 -12.56 18.06
C ASN A 272 -13.79 -13.56 17.72
N MET A 273 -12.62 -13.05 17.35
CA MET A 273 -11.50 -13.86 16.89
C MET A 273 -11.16 -15.01 17.85
N GLY A 274 -11.14 -16.23 17.33
CA GLY A 274 -10.58 -17.38 18.03
C GLY A 274 -9.07 -17.33 17.94
N TYR A 275 -8.43 -16.61 18.86
CA TYR A 275 -6.98 -16.43 18.88
C TYR A 275 -6.23 -17.72 19.18
N SER A 276 -5.11 -17.97 18.48
CA SER A 276 -4.23 -19.13 18.69
C SER A 276 -2.82 -18.85 18.14
N VAL A 277 -1.83 -19.56 18.71
CA VAL A 277 -0.44 -19.55 18.22
C VAL A 277 -0.27 -20.32 16.90
N ASP A 278 -1.17 -21.24 16.59
CA ASP A 278 -1.14 -22.05 15.37
C ASP A 278 -1.93 -21.41 14.21
N GLY A 279 -2.63 -20.30 14.50
CA GLY A 279 -3.45 -19.56 13.54
C GLY A 279 -4.78 -19.12 14.16
N SER A 280 -5.10 -17.83 14.03
CA SER A 280 -6.32 -17.22 14.56
C SER A 280 -7.40 -17.15 13.47
N GLY A 281 -8.65 -17.46 13.81
CA GLY A 281 -9.74 -17.53 12.84
C GLY A 281 -11.07 -16.95 13.35
N ALA A 282 -11.91 -16.52 12.40
CA ALA A 282 -13.28 -16.04 12.65
C ALA A 282 -14.18 -16.33 11.45
N GLN A 283 -15.48 -16.13 11.60
CA GLN A 283 -16.44 -16.37 10.53
C GLN A 283 -16.55 -15.16 9.59
N SER A 284 -16.65 -15.40 8.27
CA SER A 284 -16.82 -14.32 7.27
C SER A 284 -18.13 -13.54 7.44
N THR A 285 -19.16 -14.17 8.02
CA THR A 285 -20.41 -13.48 8.40
C THR A 285 -20.18 -12.42 9.48
N ASP A 286 -19.28 -12.70 10.43
CA ASP A 286 -18.94 -11.74 11.49
C ASP A 286 -18.13 -10.59 10.93
N ALA A 287 -17.26 -10.84 9.93
CA ALA A 287 -16.54 -9.79 9.22
C ALA A 287 -17.47 -8.82 8.49
N ALA A 288 -18.47 -9.32 7.75
CA ALA A 288 -19.47 -8.47 7.11
C ALA A 288 -20.28 -7.65 8.12
N ASN A 289 -20.72 -8.30 9.21
CA ASN A 289 -21.46 -7.63 10.29
C ASN A 289 -20.59 -6.57 10.99
N ALA A 290 -19.31 -6.84 11.22
CA ALA A 290 -18.39 -5.92 11.86
C ALA A 290 -18.17 -4.65 11.01
N LEU A 291 -17.98 -4.80 9.69
CA LEU A 291 -17.86 -3.67 8.76
C LEU A 291 -19.10 -2.75 8.84
N VAL A 292 -20.30 -3.32 8.90
CA VAL A 292 -21.55 -2.55 9.00
C VAL A 292 -21.71 -1.91 10.38
N ASN A 293 -21.54 -2.68 11.46
CA ASN A 293 -21.92 -2.25 12.80
C ASN A 293 -20.89 -1.34 13.46
N TYR A 294 -19.62 -1.58 13.19
CA TYR A 294 -18.50 -0.90 13.88
C TYR A 294 -17.67 0.02 13.00
N PHE A 295 -17.57 -0.27 11.69
CA PHE A 295 -16.60 0.42 10.81
C PHE A 295 -17.22 1.29 9.72
N ARG A 296 -18.54 1.57 9.80
CA ARG A 296 -19.25 2.52 8.90
C ARG A 296 -19.21 2.15 7.42
N TYR A 297 -19.33 0.86 7.10
CA TYR A 297 -19.55 0.34 5.75
C TYR A 297 -20.99 -0.19 5.63
N PRO A 298 -22.00 0.68 5.49
CA PRO A 298 -23.41 0.32 5.69
C PRO A 298 -23.96 -0.68 4.67
N ASN A 299 -23.30 -0.81 3.53
CA ASN A 299 -23.74 -1.66 2.42
C ASN A 299 -22.89 -2.93 2.25
N ALA A 300 -21.90 -3.15 3.13
CA ALA A 300 -21.07 -4.35 3.09
C ALA A 300 -21.93 -5.60 3.31
N VAL A 301 -21.87 -6.56 2.40
CA VAL A 301 -22.71 -7.75 2.42
C VAL A 301 -21.94 -8.99 1.98
N LEU A 302 -22.05 -10.07 2.74
CA LEU A 302 -21.47 -11.36 2.38
C LEU A 302 -22.29 -12.00 1.24
N GLN A 303 -21.60 -12.34 0.16
CA GLN A 303 -22.13 -13.06 -1.00
C GLN A 303 -21.41 -14.41 -1.12
N ASN A 304 -22.19 -15.49 -1.24
CA ASN A 304 -21.64 -16.84 -1.38
C ASN A 304 -21.75 -17.31 -2.83
N LYS A 305 -20.72 -18.00 -3.33
CA LYS A 305 -20.74 -18.60 -4.67
C LYS A 305 -21.76 -19.73 -4.77
N MET A 306 -22.07 -20.40 -3.67
CA MET A 306 -23.01 -21.52 -3.64
C MET A 306 -24.34 -21.14 -4.32
N GLY A 307 -24.70 -21.90 -5.37
CA GLY A 307 -25.91 -21.67 -6.17
C GLY A 307 -25.74 -20.66 -7.31
N MET A 308 -24.56 -20.07 -7.49
CA MET A 308 -24.22 -19.22 -8.64
C MET A 308 -23.42 -20.01 -9.69
N SER A 309 -23.70 -19.78 -10.97
CA SER A 309 -22.81 -20.22 -12.05
C SER A 309 -21.50 -19.42 -12.03
N ASP A 310 -20.44 -19.94 -12.66
CA ASP A 310 -19.20 -19.20 -12.81
C ASP A 310 -19.39 -17.85 -13.50
N THR A 311 -20.28 -17.76 -14.49
CA THR A 311 -20.61 -16.49 -15.14
C THR A 311 -21.25 -15.49 -14.16
N GLN A 312 -22.18 -15.92 -13.30
CA GLN A 312 -22.80 -15.05 -12.30
C GLN A 312 -21.78 -14.59 -11.25
N TRP A 313 -20.91 -15.51 -10.82
CA TRP A 313 -19.85 -15.19 -9.86
C TRP A 313 -18.83 -14.20 -10.45
N ASN A 314 -18.33 -14.47 -11.64
CA ASN A 314 -17.42 -13.56 -12.34
C ASN A 314 -18.04 -12.17 -12.55
N ASN A 315 -19.32 -12.09 -12.94
CA ASN A 315 -20.02 -10.83 -13.13
C ASN A 315 -20.12 -10.04 -11.81
N LEU A 316 -20.38 -10.72 -10.68
CA LEU A 316 -20.38 -10.08 -9.37
C LEU A 316 -19.01 -9.49 -9.04
N LEU A 317 -17.94 -10.29 -9.16
CA LEU A 317 -16.57 -9.88 -8.83
C LEU A 317 -16.11 -8.73 -9.74
N GLN A 318 -16.29 -8.85 -11.05
CA GLN A 318 -15.92 -7.83 -12.02
C GLN A 318 -16.67 -6.52 -11.79
N THR A 319 -17.99 -6.58 -11.50
CA THR A 319 -18.79 -5.38 -11.21
C THR A 319 -18.22 -4.61 -10.02
N GLN A 320 -17.78 -5.29 -8.96
CA GLN A 320 -17.16 -4.64 -7.80
C GLN A 320 -15.81 -4.04 -8.17
N LEU A 321 -14.96 -4.80 -8.85
CA LEU A 321 -13.61 -4.35 -9.22
C LEU A 321 -13.65 -3.24 -10.27
N ASP A 322 -14.54 -3.31 -11.26
CA ASP A 322 -14.80 -2.22 -12.22
C ASP A 322 -15.25 -0.93 -11.53
N ASN A 323 -15.89 -1.06 -10.36
CA ASN A 323 -16.24 0.10 -9.52
C ASN A 323 -15.12 0.51 -8.55
N GLY A 324 -13.93 -0.08 -8.62
CA GLY A 324 -12.80 0.24 -7.74
C GLY A 324 -12.99 -0.25 -6.31
N CYS A 325 -13.78 -1.30 -6.10
CA CYS A 325 -14.08 -1.86 -4.79
C CYS A 325 -13.34 -3.18 -4.59
N PRO A 326 -12.18 -3.20 -3.92
CA PRO A 326 -11.54 -4.44 -3.50
C PRO A 326 -12.41 -5.15 -2.46
N MET A 327 -12.36 -6.47 -2.46
CA MET A 327 -13.22 -7.28 -1.62
C MET A 327 -12.43 -8.19 -0.69
N TYR A 328 -12.89 -8.32 0.55
CA TYR A 328 -12.59 -9.49 1.36
C TYR A 328 -13.09 -10.73 0.62
N TYR A 329 -12.23 -11.71 0.43
CA TYR A 329 -12.54 -13.00 -0.17
C TYR A 329 -12.25 -14.11 0.83
N SER A 330 -13.07 -15.13 0.85
CA SER A 330 -12.80 -16.33 1.65
C SER A 330 -13.15 -17.61 0.90
N GLY A 331 -12.39 -18.64 1.17
CA GLY A 331 -12.64 -20.00 0.74
C GLY A 331 -12.50 -20.97 1.90
N SER A 332 -13.07 -22.14 1.78
CA SER A 332 -12.91 -23.23 2.74
C SER A 332 -12.58 -24.53 2.01
N GLY A 333 -11.60 -25.26 2.54
CA GLY A 333 -11.19 -26.55 2.05
C GLY A 333 -10.96 -27.53 3.18
N SER A 334 -10.28 -28.66 2.89
CA SER A 334 -10.00 -29.72 3.87
C SER A 334 -9.06 -29.31 5.02
N GLY A 335 -8.31 -28.20 4.84
CA GLY A 335 -7.37 -27.66 5.83
C GLY A 335 -7.95 -26.56 6.72
N GLY A 336 -9.20 -26.13 6.49
CA GLY A 336 -9.85 -25.01 7.18
C GLY A 336 -10.33 -23.95 6.24
N GLY A 337 -10.76 -22.80 6.77
CA GLY A 337 -11.16 -21.62 5.99
C GLY A 337 -10.07 -20.56 6.04
N HIS A 338 -9.81 -19.90 4.90
CA HIS A 338 -8.88 -18.79 4.81
C HIS A 338 -9.54 -17.55 4.22
N ALA A 339 -9.13 -16.39 4.73
CA ALA A 339 -9.55 -15.09 4.23
C ALA A 339 -8.35 -14.33 3.65
N PHE A 340 -8.57 -13.64 2.55
CA PHE A 340 -7.59 -12.81 1.85
C PHE A 340 -8.33 -11.72 1.04
N VAL A 341 -7.63 -10.98 0.20
CA VAL A 341 -8.26 -9.92 -0.60
C VAL A 341 -8.20 -10.26 -2.08
N ILE A 342 -9.31 -9.95 -2.78
CA ILE A 342 -9.40 -9.92 -4.24
C ILE A 342 -9.52 -8.46 -4.66
N ASP A 343 -8.61 -7.97 -5.48
CA ASP A 343 -8.47 -6.54 -5.73
C ASP A 343 -8.14 -6.14 -7.17
N GLY A 344 -8.13 -7.12 -8.08
CA GLY A 344 -7.92 -6.88 -9.49
C GLY A 344 -8.31 -8.10 -10.32
N TYR A 345 -8.38 -7.94 -11.64
CA TYR A 345 -8.60 -9.06 -12.54
C TYR A 345 -8.03 -8.81 -13.92
N GLN A 346 -7.78 -9.90 -14.62
CA GLN A 346 -7.50 -9.97 -16.06
C GLN A 346 -8.42 -11.01 -16.68
N THR A 347 -9.02 -10.71 -17.81
CA THR A 347 -9.89 -11.66 -18.49
C THR A 347 -9.08 -12.68 -19.32
N PRO A 348 -9.55 -13.94 -19.44
CA PRO A 348 -10.72 -14.53 -18.80
C PRO A 348 -10.37 -15.30 -17.52
N GLY A 349 -11.02 -14.97 -16.42
CA GLY A 349 -11.04 -15.82 -15.22
C GLY A 349 -9.85 -15.71 -14.28
N TYR A 350 -8.89 -14.79 -14.53
CA TYR A 350 -7.77 -14.54 -13.63
C TYR A 350 -8.06 -13.33 -12.74
N TYR A 351 -7.95 -13.53 -11.42
CA TYR A 351 -8.16 -12.50 -10.43
C TYR A 351 -6.94 -12.35 -9.54
N HIS A 352 -6.60 -11.11 -9.20
CA HIS A 352 -5.48 -10.82 -8.33
C HIS A 352 -5.86 -11.08 -6.87
N PHE A 353 -5.04 -11.91 -6.19
CA PHE A 353 -5.14 -12.25 -4.79
C PHE A 353 -4.01 -11.60 -4.00
N ASN A 354 -4.35 -10.99 -2.87
CA ASN A 354 -3.43 -10.56 -1.84
C ASN A 354 -3.70 -11.37 -0.59
N PHE A 355 -2.82 -12.31 -0.28
CA PHE A 355 -3.03 -13.29 0.78
C PHE A 355 -2.85 -12.75 2.21
N GLY A 356 -2.37 -11.50 2.36
CA GLY A 356 -2.08 -10.95 3.69
C GLY A 356 -0.91 -11.68 4.37
N TRP A 357 0.16 -11.94 3.62
CA TRP A 357 1.36 -12.66 4.01
C TRP A 357 2.62 -11.95 3.53
N SER A 358 2.77 -10.66 3.93
CA SER A 358 3.88 -9.78 3.53
C SER A 358 4.12 -9.73 2.00
N GLY A 359 3.05 -9.91 1.19
CA GLY A 359 3.13 -9.92 -0.27
C GLY A 359 3.57 -11.25 -0.88
N SER A 360 3.94 -12.25 -0.07
CA SER A 360 4.31 -13.58 -0.58
C SER A 360 3.16 -14.24 -1.31
N SER A 361 3.45 -14.75 -2.50
CA SER A 361 2.51 -15.45 -3.38
C SER A 361 1.35 -14.58 -3.89
N ASN A 362 1.36 -13.27 -3.72
CA ASN A 362 0.39 -12.38 -4.35
C ASN A 362 0.48 -12.51 -5.88
N GLY A 363 -0.65 -12.50 -6.58
CA GLY A 363 -0.65 -12.67 -8.02
C GLY A 363 -2.04 -12.96 -8.59
N TYR A 364 -2.08 -13.26 -9.87
CA TYR A 364 -3.30 -13.59 -10.58
C TYR A 364 -3.55 -15.10 -10.57
N TYR A 365 -4.73 -15.52 -10.13
CA TYR A 365 -5.17 -16.90 -9.97
C TYR A 365 -6.41 -17.17 -10.82
N TYR A 366 -6.43 -18.29 -11.54
CA TYR A 366 -7.60 -18.72 -12.27
C TYR A 366 -8.66 -19.26 -11.31
N ILE A 367 -9.83 -18.62 -11.22
CA ILE A 367 -10.83 -18.95 -10.21
C ILE A 367 -11.97 -19.84 -10.69
N ASN A 368 -12.10 -20.09 -11.99
CA ASN A 368 -13.14 -20.97 -12.49
C ASN A 368 -12.77 -22.43 -12.28
N ASN A 369 -13.78 -23.30 -12.26
CA ASN A 369 -13.56 -24.73 -12.20
C ASN A 369 -12.78 -25.20 -13.45
N ILE A 370 -11.62 -25.83 -13.24
CA ILE A 370 -10.77 -26.33 -14.34
C ILE A 370 -11.18 -27.73 -14.82
N ASN A 371 -12.09 -28.40 -14.10
CA ASN A 371 -12.71 -29.67 -14.48
C ASN A 371 -14.25 -29.54 -14.55
N PRO A 372 -14.83 -29.07 -15.66
CA PRO A 372 -16.25 -28.77 -15.79
C PRO A 372 -17.22 -29.93 -15.53
N GLY A 373 -16.76 -31.16 -15.57
CA GLY A 373 -17.55 -32.36 -15.26
C GLY A 373 -17.39 -32.89 -13.83
N GLY A 374 -16.43 -32.30 -13.08
CA GLY A 374 -16.06 -32.76 -11.75
C GLY A 374 -16.78 -32.01 -10.62
N TYR A 375 -16.29 -32.24 -9.42
CA TYR A 375 -16.76 -31.55 -8.22
C TYR A 375 -16.31 -30.08 -8.23
N ASP A 376 -17.23 -29.14 -8.01
CA ASP A 376 -16.92 -27.69 -7.92
C ASP A 376 -16.30 -27.34 -6.55
N PHE A 377 -14.97 -27.37 -6.47
CA PHE A 377 -14.23 -27.00 -5.27
C PHE A 377 -14.36 -25.52 -4.88
N ASN A 378 -14.83 -24.67 -5.81
CA ASN A 378 -15.01 -23.25 -5.57
C ASN A 378 -16.38 -22.89 -4.99
N SER A 379 -17.28 -23.87 -4.82
CA SER A 379 -18.65 -23.65 -4.35
C SER A 379 -18.77 -23.03 -2.95
N TRP A 380 -17.74 -23.19 -2.11
CA TRP A 380 -17.68 -22.65 -0.76
C TRP A 380 -17.02 -21.28 -0.65
N ASN A 381 -16.68 -20.66 -1.79
CA ASN A 381 -16.11 -19.34 -1.81
C ASN A 381 -17.15 -18.27 -1.47
N SER A 382 -16.72 -17.20 -0.81
CA SER A 382 -17.55 -16.05 -0.52
C SER A 382 -16.74 -14.74 -0.57
N VAL A 383 -17.46 -13.62 -0.81
CA VAL A 383 -16.88 -12.28 -0.79
C VAL A 383 -17.74 -11.34 0.04
N ILE A 384 -17.12 -10.33 0.64
CA ILE A 384 -17.86 -9.18 1.16
C ILE A 384 -17.87 -8.11 0.07
N ALA A 385 -19.03 -7.97 -0.57
CA ALA A 385 -19.29 -6.99 -1.63
C ALA A 385 -19.76 -5.65 -1.04
N ASN A 386 -19.70 -4.58 -1.85
CA ASN A 386 -20.18 -3.24 -1.53
C ASN A 386 -19.54 -2.63 -0.26
N SER A 387 -18.26 -2.95 -0.01
CA SER A 387 -17.48 -2.40 1.09
C SER A 387 -17.05 -0.95 0.76
N ILE A 388 -18.04 -0.08 0.57
CA ILE A 388 -17.85 1.36 0.28
C ILE A 388 -18.14 2.16 1.56
N PRO A 389 -17.25 3.13 1.92
CA PRO A 389 -17.47 3.99 3.08
C PRO A 389 -18.80 4.73 3.07
N GLN A 390 -19.35 4.97 4.26
CA GLN A 390 -20.55 5.76 4.43
C GLN A 390 -20.37 7.19 3.85
N ASN A 391 -21.30 7.65 3.01
CA ASN A 391 -21.29 8.98 2.38
C ASN A 391 -20.11 9.27 1.46
N TYR A 392 -19.39 8.22 0.98
CA TYR A 392 -18.30 8.42 0.04
C TYR A 392 -18.79 8.99 -1.28
N ASN A 393 -18.26 10.14 -1.69
CA ASN A 393 -18.66 10.84 -2.91
C ASN A 393 -17.47 11.54 -3.59
N ILE A 394 -17.62 11.86 -4.87
CA ILE A 394 -16.55 12.39 -5.72
C ILE A 394 -15.95 13.70 -5.18
N ASN A 395 -16.75 14.57 -4.59
CA ASN A 395 -16.27 15.88 -4.09
C ASN A 395 -15.34 15.75 -2.88
N GLN A 396 -15.39 14.60 -2.18
CA GLN A 396 -14.61 14.32 -0.96
C GLN A 396 -13.37 13.47 -1.23
N VAL A 397 -13.09 13.13 -2.49
CA VAL A 397 -11.86 12.43 -2.84
C VAL A 397 -10.67 13.28 -2.42
N ARG A 398 -9.76 12.67 -1.66
CA ARG A 398 -8.51 13.36 -1.27
C ARG A 398 -7.50 13.25 -2.40
N ILE A 399 -6.76 14.34 -2.59
CA ILE A 399 -5.62 14.40 -3.49
C ILE A 399 -4.39 14.67 -2.63
N ASN A 400 -3.32 13.94 -2.86
CA ASN A 400 -2.04 14.15 -2.19
C ASN A 400 -0.99 14.63 -3.19
N MET A 401 -0.09 15.47 -2.70
CA MET A 401 1.17 15.76 -3.38
C MET A 401 2.33 15.23 -2.54
N ASN A 402 3.31 14.65 -3.20
CA ASN A 402 4.50 14.10 -2.57
C ASN A 402 5.75 14.46 -3.38
N ALA A 403 6.79 14.91 -2.69
CA ALA A 403 8.10 15.18 -3.25
C ALA A 403 9.19 14.75 -2.29
N PHE A 404 10.23 14.15 -2.80
CA PHE A 404 11.39 13.72 -2.02
C PHE A 404 12.63 14.46 -2.47
N GLY A 405 13.46 14.87 -1.52
CA GLY A 405 14.82 15.37 -1.65
C GLY A 405 15.07 16.27 -2.83
N ALA A 406 15.04 17.59 -2.65
CA ALA A 406 15.41 18.53 -3.71
C ALA A 406 16.81 19.12 -3.42
N THR A 407 17.67 19.09 -4.45
CA THR A 407 19.03 19.65 -4.38
C THR A 407 19.21 20.64 -5.52
N VAL A 408 19.75 21.82 -5.23
CA VAL A 408 20.03 22.83 -6.24
C VAL A 408 20.79 22.24 -7.44
N GLY A 409 20.30 22.51 -8.65
CA GLY A 409 20.89 22.03 -9.90
C GLY A 409 20.59 20.57 -10.25
N THR A 410 19.77 19.87 -9.47
CA THR A 410 19.36 18.48 -9.73
C THR A 410 17.84 18.40 -9.82
N ASN A 411 17.32 17.72 -10.86
CA ASN A 411 15.87 17.52 -10.99
C ASN A 411 15.32 16.68 -9.86
N PHE A 412 14.19 17.11 -9.30
CA PHE A 412 13.38 16.31 -8.38
C PHE A 412 11.97 16.10 -8.95
N ASN A 413 11.29 15.08 -8.44
CA ASN A 413 9.94 14.75 -8.85
C ASN A 413 8.92 15.17 -7.79
N LEU A 414 7.83 15.79 -8.25
CA LEU A 414 6.61 16.05 -7.49
C LEU A 414 5.50 15.16 -8.05
N THR A 415 4.96 14.26 -7.25
CA THR A 415 3.89 13.35 -7.66
C THR A 415 2.56 13.79 -7.07
N VAL A 416 1.53 13.85 -7.89
CA VAL A 416 0.13 14.07 -7.51
C VAL A 416 -0.60 12.74 -7.57
N SER A 417 -1.20 12.32 -6.46
CA SER A 417 -1.90 11.05 -6.32
C SER A 417 -3.33 11.27 -5.84
N THR A 418 -4.25 10.38 -6.22
CA THR A 418 -5.65 10.40 -5.80
C THR A 418 -5.98 9.24 -4.85
N PHE A 419 -6.90 9.48 -3.92
CA PHE A 419 -7.60 8.45 -3.18
C PHE A 419 -8.64 7.75 -4.07
N PRO A 420 -9.28 6.65 -3.63
CA PRO A 420 -10.09 5.83 -4.51
C PRO A 420 -11.15 6.61 -5.31
N VAL A 421 -11.12 6.45 -6.60
CA VAL A 421 -12.13 6.94 -7.55
C VAL A 421 -13.02 5.77 -7.93
N LEU A 422 -14.35 5.91 -7.75
CA LEU A 422 -15.30 4.88 -8.12
C LEU A 422 -15.50 4.84 -9.64
N GLY A 423 -15.48 3.64 -10.23
CA GLY A 423 -15.73 3.44 -11.66
C GLY A 423 -17.10 3.96 -12.09
N SER A 424 -18.12 3.89 -11.22
CA SER A 424 -19.47 4.43 -11.45
C SER A 424 -19.49 5.97 -11.63
N TRP A 425 -18.47 6.69 -11.25
CA TRP A 425 -18.36 8.13 -11.48
C TRP A 425 -17.89 8.48 -12.89
N ASN A 426 -17.40 7.48 -13.65
CA ASN A 426 -16.95 7.60 -15.02
C ASN A 426 -15.94 8.73 -15.24
N VAL A 427 -14.97 8.86 -14.34
CA VAL A 427 -13.96 9.92 -14.39
C VAL A 427 -13.00 9.66 -15.54
N ASN A 428 -13.13 10.41 -16.63
CA ASN A 428 -12.25 10.35 -17.79
C ASN A 428 -11.60 11.70 -18.13
N HIS A 429 -11.77 12.69 -17.25
CA HIS A 429 -11.15 13.99 -17.36
C HIS A 429 -10.81 14.54 -15.99
N PHE A 430 -9.64 15.18 -15.86
CA PHE A 430 -9.33 16.05 -14.72
C PHE A 430 -8.56 17.28 -15.17
N GLU A 431 -8.71 18.37 -14.41
CA GLU A 431 -7.95 19.60 -14.58
C GLU A 431 -7.66 20.25 -13.24
N PHE A 432 -6.55 20.97 -13.17
CA PHE A 432 -6.16 21.80 -12.03
C PHE A 432 -5.07 22.80 -12.43
N THR A 433 -4.77 23.76 -11.57
CA THR A 433 -3.59 24.62 -11.68
C THR A 433 -2.60 24.27 -10.56
N LEU A 434 -1.35 24.01 -10.93
CA LEU A 434 -0.25 23.88 -9.97
C LEU A 434 0.53 25.19 -9.93
N ILE A 435 0.62 25.78 -8.73
CA ILE A 435 1.30 27.05 -8.48
C ILE A 435 2.64 26.74 -7.79
N TYR A 436 3.71 27.37 -8.28
CA TYR A 436 5.05 27.21 -7.73
C TYR A 436 5.89 28.49 -7.91
N ASP A 437 7.03 28.57 -7.25
CA ASP A 437 7.98 29.69 -7.35
C ASP A 437 8.85 29.55 -8.61
N SER A 438 8.48 30.20 -9.70
CA SER A 438 9.22 30.15 -10.98
C SER A 438 10.50 30.99 -10.99
N ASP A 439 10.74 31.85 -10.01
CA ASP A 439 11.99 32.60 -9.89
C ASP A 439 13.14 31.71 -9.44
N ASN A 440 12.82 30.69 -8.62
CA ASN A 440 13.78 29.79 -8.00
C ASN A 440 13.65 28.33 -8.42
N ILE A 441 12.61 27.96 -9.15
CA ILE A 441 12.37 26.59 -9.61
C ILE A 441 11.94 26.60 -11.08
N THR A 442 12.56 25.78 -11.90
CA THR A 442 12.22 25.61 -13.31
C THR A 442 11.41 24.34 -13.53
N PHE A 443 10.28 24.44 -14.22
CA PHE A 443 9.51 23.28 -14.67
C PHE A 443 10.17 22.61 -15.88
N ASN A 444 10.45 21.29 -15.80
CA ASN A 444 11.15 20.54 -16.84
C ASN A 444 10.28 19.49 -17.54
N GLY A 445 9.02 19.35 -17.13
CA GLY A 445 8.09 18.43 -17.77
C GLY A 445 7.23 17.64 -16.81
N ALA A 446 6.30 16.88 -17.37
CA ALA A 446 5.38 16.04 -16.62
C ALA A 446 5.13 14.71 -17.34
N SER A 447 4.79 13.67 -16.57
CA SER A 447 4.55 12.31 -17.06
C SER A 447 3.40 11.64 -16.32
N ILE A 448 2.63 10.84 -17.05
CA ILE A 448 1.57 9.95 -16.52
C ILE A 448 1.94 8.46 -16.67
N ALA A 449 3.13 8.14 -17.15
CA ALA A 449 3.49 6.81 -17.69
C ALA A 449 3.32 5.65 -16.68
N ASN A 450 3.50 5.88 -15.38
CA ASN A 450 3.44 4.83 -14.36
C ASN A 450 2.19 4.93 -13.46
N GLY A 451 1.31 5.92 -13.74
CA GLY A 451 0.13 6.19 -12.93
C GLY A 451 -1.14 5.52 -13.45
N ILE A 452 -2.22 5.67 -12.67
CA ILE A 452 -3.56 5.21 -13.05
C ILE A 452 -4.18 6.05 -14.20
N ALA A 453 -3.58 7.20 -14.52
CA ALA A 453 -3.93 8.06 -15.64
C ALA A 453 -3.12 7.77 -16.91
N SER A 454 -2.33 6.69 -16.96
CA SER A 454 -1.40 6.38 -18.06
C SER A 454 -2.08 6.15 -19.41
N ASP A 455 -3.38 5.76 -19.42
CA ASP A 455 -4.18 5.62 -20.63
C ASP A 455 -4.93 6.93 -20.97
N GLY A 456 -4.20 7.94 -21.39
CA GLY A 456 -4.80 9.22 -21.76
C GLY A 456 -3.82 10.23 -22.33
N ASN A 457 -4.34 11.41 -22.63
CA ASN A 457 -3.58 12.53 -23.17
C ASN A 457 -3.44 13.63 -22.10
N LEU A 458 -2.20 13.89 -21.70
CA LEU A 458 -1.85 14.95 -20.77
C LEU A 458 -1.50 16.23 -21.54
N SER A 459 -2.04 17.35 -21.09
CA SER A 459 -1.63 18.70 -21.49
C SER A 459 -1.19 19.48 -20.27
N VAL A 460 0.01 20.01 -20.30
CA VAL A 460 0.55 20.92 -19.27
C VAL A 460 1.07 22.14 -19.98
N SER A 461 0.59 23.33 -19.59
CA SER A 461 1.05 24.60 -20.13
C SER A 461 1.27 25.61 -19.02
N GLU A 462 2.38 26.32 -19.07
CA GLU A 462 2.62 27.44 -18.19
C GLU A 462 1.92 28.67 -18.78
N THR A 463 0.85 29.11 -18.14
CA THR A 463 0.01 30.24 -18.60
C THR A 463 0.55 31.58 -18.15
N GLU A 464 1.17 31.63 -16.99
CA GLU A 464 1.93 32.72 -16.40
C GLU A 464 3.12 32.10 -15.63
N PRO A 465 4.23 32.82 -15.42
CA PRO A 465 5.36 32.29 -14.65
C PRO A 465 4.90 31.72 -13.30
N GLY A 466 5.20 30.45 -13.05
CA GLY A 466 4.81 29.75 -11.82
C GLY A 466 3.38 29.18 -11.80
N TYR A 467 2.61 29.26 -12.91
CA TYR A 467 1.25 28.72 -13.00
C TYR A 467 1.14 27.68 -14.11
N LEU A 468 1.15 26.42 -13.75
CA LEU A 468 0.97 25.29 -14.67
C LEU A 468 -0.51 24.90 -14.74
N GLN A 469 -1.14 25.20 -15.87
CA GLN A 469 -2.47 24.67 -16.19
C GLN A 469 -2.33 23.21 -16.64
N VAL A 470 -2.96 22.31 -15.93
CA VAL A 470 -2.93 20.86 -16.18
C VAL A 470 -4.30 20.39 -16.63
N SER A 471 -4.35 19.62 -17.70
CA SER A 471 -5.57 18.96 -18.18
C SER A 471 -5.22 17.57 -18.70
N TRP A 472 -6.00 16.60 -18.32
CA TRP A 472 -5.89 15.23 -18.79
C TRP A 472 -7.22 14.72 -19.32
N ASN A 473 -7.17 14.00 -20.44
CA ASN A 473 -8.32 13.33 -21.06
C ASN A 473 -7.97 11.86 -21.28
N GLY A 474 -8.67 10.97 -20.60
CA GLY A 474 -8.49 9.54 -20.66
C GLY A 474 -9.16 8.86 -21.82
N ASN A 475 -8.55 7.82 -22.35
CA ASN A 475 -9.20 6.87 -23.26
C ASN A 475 -10.09 5.88 -22.47
N SER A 476 -9.78 5.69 -21.18
CA SER A 476 -10.57 4.91 -20.21
C SER A 476 -10.80 5.74 -18.94
N ASN A 477 -11.71 5.27 -18.08
CA ASN A 477 -11.99 5.90 -16.80
C ASN A 477 -10.87 5.63 -15.80
N ILE A 478 -10.58 6.62 -14.93
CA ILE A 478 -9.77 6.39 -13.72
C ILE A 478 -10.59 5.56 -12.73
N ILE A 479 -9.98 4.51 -12.19
CA ILE A 479 -10.57 3.62 -11.18
C ILE A 479 -9.54 3.35 -10.10
N GLY A 480 -9.97 3.42 -8.84
CA GLY A 480 -9.11 3.14 -7.69
C GLY A 480 -8.26 4.32 -7.26
N SER A 481 -7.21 4.05 -6.50
CA SER A 481 -6.24 5.03 -5.98
C SER A 481 -4.90 4.88 -6.68
N GLY A 482 -4.12 5.94 -6.73
CA GLY A 482 -2.75 5.91 -7.27
C GLY A 482 -2.30 7.25 -7.84
N ASP A 483 -1.12 7.21 -8.46
CA ASP A 483 -0.51 8.39 -9.05
C ASP A 483 -1.26 8.83 -10.31
N LEU A 484 -1.59 10.12 -10.36
CA LEU A 484 -2.20 10.74 -11.53
C LEU A 484 -1.12 11.28 -12.47
N ILE A 485 -0.16 12.03 -11.91
CA ILE A 485 0.86 12.75 -12.68
C ILE A 485 2.13 12.94 -11.83
N THR A 486 3.27 12.83 -12.46
CA THR A 486 4.58 13.19 -11.88
C THR A 486 5.18 14.35 -12.67
N PHE A 487 5.49 15.44 -11.98
CA PHE A 487 6.18 16.61 -12.51
C PHE A 487 7.68 16.50 -12.23
N SER A 488 8.50 17.00 -13.12
CA SER A 488 9.94 17.16 -12.94
C SER A 488 10.29 18.63 -12.82
N PHE A 489 10.98 19.02 -11.75
CA PHE A 489 11.40 20.39 -11.47
C PHE A 489 12.91 20.45 -11.21
N LEU A 490 13.52 21.58 -11.62
CA LEU A 490 14.92 21.90 -11.35
C LEU A 490 14.99 23.11 -10.41
N PRO A 491 15.42 22.96 -9.17
CA PRO A 491 15.62 24.07 -8.26
C PRO A 491 16.91 24.84 -8.59
N LEU A 492 16.82 26.16 -8.55
CA LEU A 492 17.91 27.08 -8.88
C LEU A 492 18.60 27.66 -7.65
N ASP A 493 17.89 27.72 -6.51
CA ASP A 493 18.42 28.24 -5.26
C ASP A 493 17.90 27.41 -4.07
N THR A 494 18.60 27.53 -2.94
CA THR A 494 18.26 26.87 -1.67
C THR A 494 17.08 27.56 -0.99
N GLY A 495 16.22 26.80 -0.33
CA GLY A 495 15.09 27.37 0.42
C GLY A 495 13.94 26.38 0.62
N GLN A 496 12.87 26.92 1.16
CA GLN A 496 11.60 26.19 1.29
C GLN A 496 10.60 26.75 0.27
N TYR A 497 10.16 25.92 -0.63
CA TYR A 497 9.29 26.31 -1.73
C TYR A 497 7.93 25.63 -1.61
N LEU A 498 6.88 26.45 -1.72
CA LEU A 498 5.50 25.96 -1.70
C LEU A 498 5.11 25.51 -3.12
N PHE A 499 4.53 24.33 -3.20
CA PHE A 499 3.73 23.89 -4.34
C PHE A 499 2.27 23.81 -3.89
N ASP A 500 1.38 24.51 -4.59
CA ASP A 500 -0.03 24.58 -4.25
C ASP A 500 -0.90 24.18 -5.45
N MET A 501 -1.83 23.27 -5.22
CA MET A 501 -2.76 22.82 -6.26
C MET A 501 -4.13 23.44 -6.03
N VAL A 502 -4.63 24.14 -7.02
CA VAL A 502 -5.92 24.83 -6.95
C VAL A 502 -6.84 24.43 -8.10
N GLY A 503 -8.14 24.46 -7.84
CA GLY A 503 -9.17 24.25 -8.85
C GLY A 503 -9.25 22.82 -9.40
N MET A 504 -8.85 21.80 -8.61
CA MET A 504 -8.96 20.40 -9.02
C MET A 504 -10.41 20.00 -9.29
N THR A 505 -10.64 19.44 -10.47
CA THR A 505 -11.94 18.89 -10.87
C THR A 505 -11.81 17.49 -11.46
N TYR A 506 -12.84 16.68 -11.28
CA TYR A 506 -13.10 15.43 -12.01
C TYR A 506 -14.36 15.60 -12.86
N ASN A 507 -14.26 15.49 -14.18
CA ASN A 507 -15.37 15.72 -15.13
C ASN A 507 -16.14 17.04 -14.81
N ASN A 508 -15.44 18.14 -14.58
CA ASN A 508 -15.96 19.43 -14.13
C ASN A 508 -16.61 19.46 -12.73
N THR A 509 -16.53 18.37 -11.98
CA THR A 509 -16.99 18.33 -10.58
C THR A 509 -15.85 18.79 -9.67
N PRO A 510 -15.98 19.88 -8.92
CA PRO A 510 -14.92 20.36 -8.04
C PRO A 510 -14.61 19.36 -6.91
N ILE A 511 -13.31 19.15 -6.67
CA ILE A 511 -12.80 18.42 -5.51
C ILE A 511 -12.54 19.43 -4.39
N THR A 512 -13.15 19.20 -3.23
CA THR A 512 -13.07 20.14 -2.10
C THR A 512 -11.79 20.06 -1.29
N THR A 513 -11.02 19.00 -1.45
CA THR A 513 -9.73 18.82 -0.77
C THR A 513 -8.64 19.51 -1.55
N THR A 514 -8.07 20.58 -0.97
CA THR A 514 -6.86 21.24 -1.47
C THR A 514 -5.63 20.47 -1.01
N SER A 515 -4.64 20.36 -1.89
CA SER A 515 -3.35 19.76 -1.55
C SER A 515 -2.24 20.77 -1.80
N PHE A 516 -1.33 20.89 -0.85
CA PHE A 516 -0.11 21.66 -1.00
C PHE A 516 1.05 20.93 -0.33
N ILE A 517 2.27 21.22 -0.75
CA ILE A 517 3.48 20.67 -0.14
C ILE A 517 4.56 21.76 -0.07
N MET A 518 5.33 21.74 1.01
CA MET A 518 6.57 22.50 1.14
C MET A 518 7.75 21.59 0.78
N VAL A 519 8.56 22.01 -0.15
CA VAL A 519 9.75 21.28 -0.59
C VAL A 519 10.98 22.02 -0.08
N ASP A 520 11.79 21.33 0.73
CA ASP A 520 13.08 21.84 1.19
C ASP A 520 14.14 21.58 0.10
N VAL A 521 14.71 22.65 -0.44
CA VAL A 521 15.80 22.58 -1.40
C VAL A 521 17.13 22.86 -0.70
N VAL A 522 18.01 21.86 -0.72
CA VAL A 522 19.34 21.93 -0.09
C VAL A 522 20.43 22.25 -1.11
N PRO A 523 21.60 22.83 -0.70
CA PRO A 523 22.69 23.07 -1.61
C PRO A 523 23.26 21.76 -2.17
N PRO A 524 23.89 21.79 -3.37
CA PRO A 524 24.59 20.63 -3.90
C PRO A 524 25.81 20.31 -3.02
N VAL A 525 25.92 19.05 -2.65
CA VAL A 525 27.06 18.55 -1.88
C VAL A 525 28.17 18.15 -2.86
N THR A 526 29.30 18.82 -2.80
CA THR A 526 30.44 18.57 -3.72
C THR A 526 31.48 17.66 -3.12
N ASN A 527 31.59 17.61 -1.78
CA ASN A 527 32.49 16.76 -1.03
C ASN A 527 31.76 15.95 0.04
N LEU A 528 32.23 14.74 0.31
CA LEU A 528 31.62 13.87 1.34
C LEU A 528 31.56 14.55 2.73
N THR A 529 32.57 15.36 3.06
CA THR A 529 32.61 16.12 4.34
C THR A 529 31.55 17.20 4.47
N GLU A 530 30.95 17.64 3.37
CA GLU A 530 29.86 18.63 3.33
C GLU A 530 28.49 17.97 3.45
N SER A 531 28.41 16.64 3.46
CA SER A 531 27.16 15.92 3.67
C SER A 531 26.49 16.36 4.96
N ALA A 532 25.18 16.49 4.93
CA ALA A 532 24.39 16.78 6.12
C ALA A 532 23.58 15.54 6.52
N ILE A 533 23.50 15.32 7.81
CA ILE A 533 22.65 14.31 8.43
C ILE A 533 21.51 15.05 9.08
N THR A 534 20.28 14.71 8.77
CA THR A 534 19.07 15.28 9.35
C THR A 534 18.25 14.22 10.03
N MET A 535 17.38 14.61 10.96
CA MET A 535 16.40 13.71 11.57
C MET A 535 15.00 14.31 11.55
N LEU A 536 13.99 13.47 11.37
CA LEU A 536 12.60 13.90 11.36
C LEU A 536 12.06 14.08 12.78
N ASN A 537 11.35 15.19 13.02
CA ASN A 537 10.66 15.45 14.28
C ASN A 537 9.46 14.50 14.44
N VAL A 538 9.23 14.05 15.68
CA VAL A 538 8.03 13.28 16.05
C VAL A 538 7.11 14.18 16.85
N MET A 539 5.97 14.54 16.27
CA MET A 539 5.00 15.45 16.84
C MET A 539 3.89 14.67 17.55
N HIS A 540 3.56 15.09 18.77
CA HIS A 540 2.40 14.58 19.54
C HIS A 540 2.44 13.07 19.84
N LEU A 541 3.57 12.56 20.32
CA LEU A 541 3.69 11.19 20.80
C LEU A 541 3.10 11.08 22.23
N ALA A 542 2.06 10.28 22.38
CA ALA A 542 1.48 10.05 23.71
C ALA A 542 2.36 9.11 24.54
N TYR A 543 2.31 9.26 25.88
CA TYR A 543 3.02 8.35 26.78
C TYR A 543 2.59 6.90 26.55
N ASN A 544 3.54 6.00 26.55
CA ASN A 544 3.43 4.58 26.20
C ASN A 544 3.20 4.28 24.70
N GLN A 545 3.09 5.28 23.84
CA GLN A 545 3.09 5.09 22.38
C GLN A 545 4.52 5.05 21.82
N ILE A 546 4.65 4.38 20.67
CA ILE A 546 5.89 4.31 19.90
C ILE A 546 5.79 5.29 18.75
N GLY A 547 6.80 6.15 18.62
CA GLY A 547 6.98 7.05 17.48
C GLY A 547 8.22 6.66 16.70
N THR A 548 8.19 6.93 15.40
CA THR A 548 9.28 6.66 14.48
C THR A 548 9.92 7.97 14.04
N THR A 549 11.25 8.04 14.10
CA THR A 549 12.06 9.07 13.46
C THR A 549 13.01 8.44 12.47
N GLU A 550 13.51 9.21 11.53
CA GLU A 550 14.47 8.76 10.52
C GLU A 550 15.75 9.58 10.60
N ILE A 551 16.90 8.92 10.46
CA ILE A 551 18.15 9.60 10.15
C ILE A 551 18.30 9.61 8.62
N ARG A 552 18.48 10.78 8.05
CA ARG A 552 18.52 11.02 6.61
C ARG A 552 19.84 11.66 6.20
N THR A 553 20.30 11.34 5.00
CA THR A 553 21.50 11.94 4.39
C THR A 553 21.13 12.83 3.20
N THR A 554 21.95 13.84 2.93
CA THR A 554 22.02 14.49 1.62
C THR A 554 22.52 13.50 0.57
N TYR A 555 22.39 13.83 -0.72
CA TYR A 555 22.72 12.96 -1.83
C TYR A 555 24.16 12.44 -1.74
N LEU A 556 24.33 11.12 -1.71
CA LEU A 556 25.63 10.43 -1.74
C LEU A 556 25.98 10.10 -3.18
N LEU A 557 27.07 10.69 -3.68
CA LEU A 557 27.55 10.42 -5.03
C LEU A 557 28.20 9.02 -5.12
N PRO A 558 27.90 8.22 -6.17
CA PRO A 558 28.54 6.93 -6.38
C PRO A 558 30.07 6.99 -6.39
N SER A 559 30.65 8.12 -6.86
CA SER A 559 32.09 8.34 -6.90
C SER A 559 32.77 8.43 -5.53
N TRP A 560 31.99 8.65 -4.46
CA TRP A 560 32.52 8.68 -3.08
C TRP A 560 32.73 7.28 -2.50
N ASN A 561 32.20 6.26 -3.15
CA ASN A 561 32.35 4.84 -2.78
C ASN A 561 32.01 4.60 -1.28
N VAL A 562 30.91 5.16 -0.79
CA VAL A 562 30.49 4.97 0.60
C VAL A 562 29.93 3.58 0.77
N THR A 563 30.64 2.71 1.47
CA THR A 563 30.22 1.31 1.76
C THR A 563 29.99 1.04 3.24
N HIS A 564 30.37 1.99 4.09
CA HIS A 564 30.25 1.91 5.52
C HIS A 564 29.74 3.23 6.09
N TYR A 565 28.89 3.17 7.12
CA TYR A 565 28.63 4.30 8.01
C TYR A 565 28.52 3.85 9.46
N GLN A 566 28.88 4.75 10.37
CA GLN A 566 28.73 4.56 11.81
C GLN A 566 28.41 5.87 12.52
N PHE A 567 27.69 5.80 13.63
CA PHE A 567 27.36 6.95 14.47
C PHE A 567 26.85 6.51 15.85
N ASP A 568 26.84 7.46 16.77
CA ASP A 568 26.15 7.32 18.06
C ASP A 568 24.84 8.07 18.02
N LEU A 569 23.81 7.55 18.69
CA LEU A 569 22.52 8.20 18.88
C LEU A 569 22.28 8.43 20.37
N ASN A 570 22.08 9.70 20.75
CA ASN A 570 21.87 10.11 22.13
C ASN A 570 20.43 10.57 22.35
N TYR A 571 19.82 10.15 23.46
CA TYR A 571 18.46 10.49 23.84
C TYR A 571 18.26 10.47 25.35
N ASP A 572 17.19 11.09 25.83
CA ASP A 572 16.82 11.07 27.25
C ASP A 572 16.09 9.77 27.62
N ALA A 573 16.81 8.82 28.22
CA ALA A 573 16.26 7.51 28.60
C ALA A 573 15.21 7.61 29.75
N SER A 574 15.04 8.73 30.37
CA SER A 574 13.94 8.96 31.33
C SER A 574 12.62 9.29 30.62
N LYS A 575 12.65 9.68 29.34
CA LYS A 575 11.52 10.10 28.52
C LYS A 575 11.24 9.19 27.35
N LEU A 576 12.27 8.55 26.80
CA LEU A 576 12.18 7.68 25.65
C LEU A 576 12.85 6.33 25.94
N GLN A 577 12.23 5.26 25.48
CA GLN A 577 12.80 3.93 25.44
C GLN A 577 13.05 3.53 23.97
N PHE A 578 14.27 3.19 23.64
CA PHE A 578 14.60 2.67 22.31
C PHE A 578 13.97 1.29 22.11
N MET A 579 13.27 1.11 20.98
CA MET A 579 12.52 -0.10 20.65
C MET A 579 13.12 -0.89 19.48
N GLY A 580 13.96 -0.26 18.65
CA GLY A 580 14.59 -0.92 17.51
C GLY A 580 14.81 -0.01 16.31
N ILE A 581 15.27 -0.61 15.21
CA ILE A 581 15.52 0.05 13.93
C ILE A 581 14.81 -0.67 12.79
N ASP A 582 14.66 0.04 11.65
CA ASP A 582 14.18 -0.52 10.40
C ASP A 582 15.00 0.04 9.21
N THR A 583 15.32 -0.84 8.25
CA THR A 583 15.99 -0.49 7.00
C THR A 583 15.05 -0.51 5.78
N ALA A 584 13.82 -1.00 5.93
CA ALA A 584 12.87 -1.10 4.82
C ALA A 584 12.51 0.28 4.25
N GLY A 585 12.65 0.43 2.92
CA GLY A 585 12.41 1.69 2.24
C GLY A 585 13.45 2.78 2.55
N THR A 586 14.65 2.40 2.97
CA THR A 586 15.79 3.30 3.18
C THR A 586 16.92 3.00 2.21
N ILE A 587 17.94 3.86 2.16
CA ILE A 587 19.16 3.64 1.39
C ILE A 587 19.91 2.38 1.88
N SER A 588 19.73 2.00 3.15
CA SER A 588 20.31 0.80 3.76
C SER A 588 19.44 -0.44 3.63
N ALA A 589 18.42 -0.43 2.76
CA ALA A 589 17.58 -1.60 2.52
C ALA A 589 18.41 -2.81 2.09
N GLY A 590 18.26 -3.95 2.78
CA GLY A 590 19.04 -5.16 2.54
C GLY A 590 20.36 -5.24 3.30
N CYS A 591 20.70 -4.25 4.12
CA CYS A 591 21.81 -4.30 5.07
C CYS A 591 21.34 -4.74 6.46
N GLU A 592 22.23 -5.32 7.25
CA GLU A 592 21.99 -5.67 8.64
C GLU A 592 22.83 -4.77 9.55
N PRO A 593 22.31 -3.61 10.00
CA PRO A 593 23.08 -2.72 10.86
C PRO A 593 23.36 -3.36 12.22
N SER A 594 24.59 -3.18 12.71
CA SER A 594 24.96 -3.54 14.08
C SER A 594 24.44 -2.46 15.05
N VAL A 595 23.85 -2.90 16.15
CA VAL A 595 23.30 -2.02 17.21
C VAL A 595 23.92 -2.38 18.53
N VAL A 596 24.62 -1.43 19.17
CA VAL A 596 25.26 -1.61 20.48
C VAL A 596 24.72 -0.58 21.46
N ILE A 597 24.00 -1.03 22.49
CA ILE A 597 23.52 -0.17 23.57
C ILE A 597 24.68 0.07 24.55
N ASN A 598 25.27 1.26 24.54
CA ASN A 598 26.42 1.61 25.38
C ASN A 598 25.99 1.82 26.84
N ASN A 599 24.89 2.56 27.03
CA ASN A 599 24.24 2.83 28.32
C ASN A 599 22.81 3.33 28.05
N PRO A 600 21.95 3.44 29.06
CA PRO A 600 20.66 4.08 28.89
C PRO A 600 20.80 5.51 28.33
N GLY A 601 20.27 5.73 27.13
CA GLY A 601 20.31 7.02 26.43
C GLY A 601 21.46 7.18 25.43
N SER A 602 22.28 6.14 25.18
CA SER A 602 23.33 6.19 24.16
C SER A 602 23.48 4.84 23.44
N ILE A 603 23.37 4.85 22.13
CA ILE A 603 23.41 3.66 21.26
C ILE A 603 24.36 3.93 20.10
N SER A 604 25.26 3.00 19.82
CA SER A 604 26.12 3.04 18.63
C SER A 604 25.55 2.16 17.52
N PHE A 605 25.62 2.67 16.31
CA PHE A 605 25.20 1.99 15.09
C PHE A 605 26.35 1.90 14.11
N SER A 606 26.45 0.79 13.39
CA SER A 606 27.29 0.67 12.23
C SER A 606 26.61 -0.20 11.16
N CYS A 607 26.80 0.14 9.90
CA CYS A 607 26.24 -0.59 8.77
C CYS A 607 27.28 -0.73 7.68
N ASP A 608 27.53 -1.97 7.25
CA ASP A 608 28.38 -2.32 6.12
C ASP A 608 27.52 -2.78 4.95
N SER A 609 27.88 -2.38 3.75
CA SER A 609 27.24 -2.82 2.52
C SER A 609 28.25 -3.31 1.50
N ASN A 610 27.90 -4.39 0.79
CA ASN A 610 28.69 -4.90 -0.34
C ASN A 610 28.59 -4.01 -1.60
N THR A 611 27.64 -3.08 -1.60
CA THR A 611 27.44 -2.08 -2.66
C THR A 611 27.51 -0.69 -2.06
N CYS A 612 27.84 0.32 -2.88
CA CYS A 612 27.88 1.70 -2.38
C CYS A 612 26.49 2.18 -1.97
N PHE A 613 26.39 2.85 -0.82
CA PHE A 613 25.26 3.68 -0.49
C PHE A 613 25.23 4.88 -1.43
N THR A 614 24.13 5.12 -2.11
CA THR A 614 24.00 6.20 -3.10
C THR A 614 22.63 6.84 -3.01
N GLY A 615 22.54 8.10 -3.45
CA GLY A 615 21.31 8.86 -3.41
C GLY A 615 21.11 9.63 -2.11
N ASP A 616 19.96 10.24 -1.95
CA ASP A 616 19.50 10.93 -0.75
C ASP A 616 18.33 10.22 -0.12
N GLY A 617 18.10 10.46 1.15
CA GLY A 617 16.96 9.89 1.85
C GLY A 617 17.28 9.30 3.22
N ALA A 618 16.38 8.48 3.73
CA ALA A 618 16.58 7.81 5.00
C ALA A 618 17.71 6.77 4.92
N LEU A 619 18.61 6.80 5.89
CA LEU A 619 19.62 5.76 6.12
C LEU A 619 19.03 4.66 7.01
N LEU A 620 18.42 5.07 8.14
CA LEU A 620 17.76 4.19 9.11
C LEU A 620 16.53 4.85 9.69
N LYS A 621 15.57 4.04 10.10
CA LYS A 621 14.44 4.42 10.93
C LYS A 621 14.65 3.94 12.35
N PHE A 622 14.25 4.77 13.34
CA PHE A 622 14.36 4.46 14.76
C PHE A 622 13.00 4.52 15.42
N HIS A 623 12.71 3.54 16.26
CA HIS A 623 11.47 3.46 17.00
C HIS A 623 11.76 3.77 18.48
N PHE A 624 11.03 4.75 19.04
CA PHE A 624 11.12 5.14 20.42
C PHE A 624 9.74 5.09 21.06
N LYS A 625 9.65 4.42 22.21
CA LYS A 625 8.46 4.46 23.06
C LYS A 625 8.57 5.64 24.02
N ALA A 626 7.53 6.48 24.08
CA ALA A 626 7.46 7.55 25.09
C ALA A 626 7.25 6.96 26.47
N ILE A 627 8.12 7.34 27.42
CA ILE A 627 8.01 6.94 28.83
C ILE A 627 7.53 8.14 29.64
N GLY A 628 6.59 7.91 30.55
CA GLY A 628 6.13 8.93 31.50
C GLY A 628 4.64 8.80 31.82
N ASN A 629 4.22 9.58 32.77
CA ASN A 629 2.83 9.74 33.17
C ASN A 629 2.72 11.17 33.71
N GLY A 630 1.97 12.01 33.07
CA GLY A 630 1.79 13.37 33.57
C GLY A 630 0.95 14.23 32.64
N PRO A 631 0.24 15.22 33.14
CA PRO A 631 -0.66 16.05 32.34
C PRO A 631 0.04 17.11 31.49
N THR A 632 1.38 17.19 31.53
CA THR A 632 2.13 18.24 30.85
C THR A 632 2.79 17.75 29.58
N VAL A 633 2.69 18.54 28.52
CA VAL A 633 3.48 18.34 27.30
C VAL A 633 4.96 18.52 27.64
N SER A 634 5.79 17.54 27.25
CA SER A 634 7.25 17.64 27.42
C SER A 634 7.93 17.46 26.06
N ILE A 635 9.04 18.16 25.86
CA ILE A 635 9.87 18.02 24.65
C ILE A 635 11.14 17.28 25.06
N THR A 636 11.56 16.34 24.23
CA THR A 636 12.86 15.68 24.34
C THR A 636 13.51 15.60 22.97
N GLN A 637 14.81 15.44 22.93
CA GLN A 637 15.56 15.42 21.68
C GLN A 637 16.28 14.09 21.51
N VAL A 638 16.37 13.64 20.27
CA VAL A 638 17.22 12.53 19.83
C VAL A 638 18.25 13.10 18.87
N SER A 639 19.52 12.89 19.15
CA SER A 639 20.63 13.55 18.44
C SER A 639 21.68 12.55 18.01
N PRO A 640 22.10 12.53 16.72
CA PRO A 640 23.24 11.78 16.27
C PRO A 640 24.55 12.48 16.71
N ALA A 641 25.59 11.69 16.91
CA ALA A 641 26.91 12.14 17.24
C ALA A 641 27.96 11.21 16.58
N ASN A 642 29.16 11.66 16.44
CA ASN A 642 30.28 10.83 15.89
C ASN A 642 29.93 10.12 14.58
N PHE A 643 29.29 10.86 13.66
CA PHE A 643 28.87 10.28 12.39
C PHE A 643 30.04 10.20 11.41
N PHE A 644 30.22 9.02 10.82
CA PHE A 644 31.24 8.75 9.79
C PHE A 644 30.63 8.05 8.59
N TYR A 645 31.09 8.44 7.39
CA TYR A 645 30.99 7.65 6.17
C TYR A 645 32.39 7.11 5.85
N ASN A 646 32.57 5.79 5.78
CA ASN A 646 33.87 5.16 5.77
C ASN A 646 34.73 5.76 6.88
N ASP A 647 35.91 6.37 6.55
CA ASP A 647 36.80 7.05 7.51
C ASP A 647 36.55 8.58 7.59
N THR A 648 35.49 9.08 6.90
CA THR A 648 35.26 10.53 6.80
C THR A 648 34.18 10.95 7.84
N GLN A 649 34.55 11.82 8.79
CA GLN A 649 33.66 12.35 9.78
C GLN A 649 32.73 13.42 9.18
N ILE A 650 31.46 13.36 9.51
CA ILE A 650 30.44 14.32 9.12
C ILE A 650 30.09 15.17 10.34
N PHE A 651 30.14 16.47 10.18
CA PHE A 651 29.94 17.44 11.29
C PHE A 651 28.59 18.14 11.25
N ASN A 652 27.93 18.16 10.10
CA ASN A 652 26.60 18.77 9.95
C ASN A 652 25.52 17.75 10.35
N LEU A 653 25.19 17.73 11.65
CA LEU A 653 24.28 16.76 12.26
C LEU A 653 23.05 17.46 12.81
N GLY A 654 21.89 17.17 12.25
CA GLY A 654 20.57 17.60 12.75
C GLY A 654 20.00 16.61 13.75
N SER A 655 19.09 17.09 14.59
CA SER A 655 18.43 16.31 15.65
C SER A 655 16.94 16.29 15.46
N ALA A 656 16.26 15.26 15.99
CA ALA A 656 14.81 15.17 16.05
C ALA A 656 14.27 15.64 17.39
N ASN A 657 13.20 16.41 17.38
CA ASN A 657 12.41 16.73 18.59
C ASN A 657 11.23 15.77 18.70
N PHE A 658 11.04 15.21 19.88
CA PHE A 658 9.86 14.43 20.26
C PHE A 658 8.99 15.29 21.18
N ILE A 659 7.77 15.55 20.78
CA ILE A 659 6.77 16.24 21.60
C ILE A 659 5.90 15.19 22.25
N LEU A 660 6.11 14.99 23.55
CA LEU A 660 5.42 13.99 24.37
C LEU A 660 4.22 14.63 25.07
N SER A 661 3.06 13.97 25.01
CA SER A 661 1.84 14.44 25.65
C SER A 661 1.19 13.34 26.49
N ALA A 662 0.44 13.73 27.52
CA ALA A 662 -0.39 12.79 28.25
C ALA A 662 -1.57 12.38 27.37
N TYR A 663 -1.76 11.09 27.15
CA TYR A 663 -3.03 10.56 26.69
C TYR A 663 -3.86 10.25 27.94
N THR A 664 -4.86 11.04 28.25
CA THR A 664 -5.85 10.69 29.26
C THR A 664 -6.82 9.68 28.65
N ALA A 665 -6.45 8.41 28.69
CA ALA A 665 -7.40 7.33 28.52
C ALA A 665 -8.10 7.10 29.85
N ASN A 666 -8.97 8.01 30.25
CA ASN A 666 -10.05 7.81 31.23
C ASN A 666 -10.71 9.15 31.53
N ASP A 667 -11.72 9.50 30.78
CA ASP A 667 -12.83 10.28 31.27
C ASP A 667 -14.11 9.71 30.66
N ASP A 668 -14.79 8.88 31.45
CA ASP A 668 -16.20 8.50 31.28
C ASP A 668 -17.12 9.69 31.62
N GLU A 669 -16.72 10.90 31.27
CA GLU A 669 -17.61 12.05 31.23
C GLU A 669 -17.84 12.42 29.76
N LEU A 670 -19.13 12.53 29.42
CA LEU A 670 -19.65 13.07 28.15
C LEU A 670 -18.71 14.13 27.60
N ALA A 671 -18.03 13.82 26.50
CA ALA A 671 -17.14 14.76 25.86
C ALA A 671 -17.86 16.07 25.61
N PRO A 672 -17.40 17.20 26.18
CA PRO A 672 -17.93 18.50 25.80
C PRO A 672 -17.69 18.65 24.30
N GLU A 673 -18.70 19.09 23.55
CA GLU A 673 -18.52 19.41 22.14
C GLU A 673 -17.33 20.35 22.01
N LEU A 674 -16.27 19.82 21.36
CA LEU A 674 -14.98 20.47 21.27
C LEU A 674 -15.12 21.86 20.64
N THR A 675 -14.66 22.88 21.36
CA THR A 675 -14.40 24.20 20.80
C THR A 675 -13.39 24.05 19.67
N SER A 676 -13.83 24.21 18.44
CA SER A 676 -12.99 24.04 17.25
C SER A 676 -12.68 25.38 16.60
N LEU A 677 -11.40 25.62 16.28
CA LEU A 677 -10.95 26.80 15.56
C LEU A 677 -10.80 26.44 14.07
N GLN A 678 -11.49 27.19 13.22
CA GLN A 678 -11.38 27.10 11.76
C GLN A 678 -10.69 28.34 11.22
N ILE A 679 -9.73 28.14 10.32
CA ILE A 679 -8.97 29.21 9.67
C ILE A 679 -8.92 28.87 8.18
N PHE A 680 -9.56 29.73 7.36
CA PHE A 680 -9.62 29.46 5.94
C PHE A 680 -9.70 30.75 5.10
N PRO A 681 -8.92 30.85 4.03
CA PRO A 681 -7.81 29.98 3.65
C PRO A 681 -6.62 30.09 4.61
N ASN A 682 -5.84 29.05 4.77
CA ASN A 682 -4.58 29.07 5.51
C ASN A 682 -3.68 27.93 4.95
N PRO A 683 -2.69 28.22 4.14
CA PRO A 683 -2.09 29.55 3.82
C PRO A 683 -3.00 30.53 3.08
N PHE A 684 -2.66 31.84 3.12
CA PHE A 684 -3.42 32.90 2.44
C PHE A 684 -2.51 34.02 1.92
N ILE A 685 -2.98 34.71 0.86
CA ILE A 685 -2.25 35.80 0.19
C ILE A 685 -2.75 37.17 0.66
N ASN A 686 -4.05 37.42 0.73
CA ASN A 686 -4.64 38.70 1.03
C ASN A 686 -5.27 38.76 2.43
N SER A 687 -6.04 37.78 2.77
CA SER A 687 -6.75 37.67 4.07
C SER A 687 -7.16 36.25 4.35
N THR A 688 -7.38 35.96 5.62
CA THR A 688 -7.95 34.67 6.06
C THR A 688 -9.13 34.92 7.00
N GLN A 689 -10.12 34.02 6.94
CA GLN A 689 -11.25 34.03 7.85
C GLN A 689 -10.94 33.10 9.03
N ILE A 690 -11.14 33.60 10.24
CA ILE A 690 -10.90 32.90 11.50
C ILE A 690 -12.26 32.77 12.20
N LYS A 691 -12.68 31.52 12.49
CA LYS A 691 -13.95 31.22 13.16
C LYS A 691 -13.71 30.27 14.33
N LEU A 692 -14.20 30.65 15.50
CA LEU A 692 -14.22 29.78 16.69
C LEU A 692 -15.62 29.18 16.87
N ASN A 693 -15.77 27.90 16.66
CA ASN A 693 -17.00 27.16 16.95
C ASN A 693 -16.98 26.81 18.46
N SER A 694 -17.72 27.55 19.25
CA SER A 694 -17.82 27.36 20.72
C SER A 694 -19.24 27.69 21.16
N LYS A 695 -19.80 26.90 22.07
CA LYS A 695 -21.13 27.15 22.69
C LYS A 695 -21.12 28.20 23.77
N ALA A 696 -19.94 28.59 24.29
CA ALA A 696 -19.83 29.62 25.33
C ALA A 696 -20.31 30.99 24.82
N SER A 697 -21.08 31.66 25.59
CA SER A 697 -21.62 33.01 25.26
C SER A 697 -20.63 34.14 25.57
N GLU A 698 -19.50 33.84 26.18
CA GLU A 698 -18.49 34.81 26.56
C GLU A 698 -17.73 35.36 25.35
N PRO A 699 -17.26 36.62 25.41
CA PRO A 699 -16.39 37.19 24.39
C PRO A 699 -15.11 36.38 24.18
N VAL A 700 -14.65 36.31 22.94
CA VAL A 700 -13.39 35.67 22.58
C VAL A 700 -12.33 36.73 22.31
N GLN A 701 -11.19 36.63 22.96
CA GLN A 701 -10.02 37.43 22.70
C GLN A 701 -9.09 36.69 21.73
N PHE A 702 -8.92 37.22 20.53
CA PHE A 702 -7.90 36.75 19.59
C PHE A 702 -6.67 37.65 19.64
N THR A 703 -5.47 37.07 19.64
CA THR A 703 -4.20 37.79 19.59
C THR A 703 -3.26 37.11 18.62
N ILE A 704 -2.66 37.87 17.71
CA ILE A 704 -1.73 37.35 16.68
C ILE A 704 -0.32 37.87 16.97
N TYR A 705 0.65 36.97 16.93
CA TYR A 705 2.06 37.24 17.19
C TYR A 705 2.91 36.87 15.96
N ASN A 706 4.02 37.56 15.77
CA ASN A 706 5.07 37.11 14.87
C ASN A 706 5.97 36.07 15.56
N LEU A 707 6.90 35.47 14.82
CA LEU A 707 7.82 34.44 15.37
C LEU A 707 8.78 34.94 16.44
N LYS A 708 8.93 36.28 16.60
CA LYS A 708 9.71 36.90 17.67
C LYS A 708 8.89 37.10 18.97
N GLY A 709 7.62 36.61 18.97
CA GLY A 709 6.72 36.79 20.11
C GLY A 709 6.11 38.20 20.23
N GLN A 710 6.31 39.07 19.24
CA GLN A 710 5.73 40.40 19.24
C GLN A 710 4.28 40.36 18.77
N LYS A 711 3.38 40.99 19.51
CA LYS A 711 1.97 41.13 19.19
C LYS A 711 1.80 42.03 17.99
N VAL A 712 1.19 41.47 16.90
CA VAL A 712 0.96 42.20 15.65
C VAL A 712 -0.51 42.57 15.43
N SER A 713 -1.45 41.84 16.06
CA SER A 713 -2.88 42.12 16.01
C SER A 713 -3.59 41.62 17.25
N SER A 714 -4.71 42.26 17.62
CA SER A 714 -5.56 41.82 18.72
C SER A 714 -6.99 42.26 18.50
N LEU A 715 -7.96 41.38 18.77
CA LEU A 715 -9.37 41.64 18.57
C LEU A 715 -10.20 40.87 19.58
N VAL A 716 -11.26 41.52 20.11
CA VAL A 716 -12.28 40.90 20.93
C VAL A 716 -13.56 40.76 20.13
N ILE A 717 -14.12 39.56 20.05
CA ILE A 717 -15.37 39.28 19.37
C ILE A 717 -16.44 38.92 20.37
N THR A 718 -17.53 39.66 20.34
CA THR A 718 -18.71 39.47 21.21
C THR A 718 -19.89 38.88 20.45
N ASP A 719 -19.77 38.74 19.14
CA ASP A 719 -20.79 38.22 18.24
C ASP A 719 -20.97 36.69 18.40
N SER A 720 -22.19 36.22 18.26
CA SER A 720 -22.54 34.79 18.38
C SER A 720 -21.86 33.89 17.33
N GLN A 721 -21.47 34.44 16.18
CA GLN A 721 -20.77 33.68 15.12
C GLN A 721 -19.27 33.54 15.36
N LYS A 722 -18.67 34.39 16.24
CA LYS A 722 -17.25 34.37 16.63
C LYS A 722 -16.30 34.26 15.43
N THR A 723 -16.60 35.01 14.37
CA THR A 723 -15.91 34.96 13.09
C THR A 723 -15.35 36.34 12.74
N PHE A 724 -14.10 36.40 12.26
CA PHE A 724 -13.54 37.64 11.70
C PHE A 724 -12.60 37.34 10.54
N THR A 725 -12.38 38.35 9.70
CA THR A 725 -11.41 38.30 8.60
C THR A 725 -10.15 39.03 9.04
N TRP A 726 -9.02 38.33 9.06
CA TRP A 726 -7.73 38.92 9.34
C TRP A 726 -7.03 39.28 8.01
N ILE A 727 -6.63 40.56 7.92
CA ILE A 727 -5.76 41.07 6.85
C ILE A 727 -4.39 41.31 7.48
N PRO A 728 -3.27 40.84 6.89
CA PRO A 728 -1.95 40.87 7.53
C PRO A 728 -1.39 42.33 7.55
N LYS A 729 -1.85 43.05 8.54
CA LYS A 729 -1.38 44.44 8.89
C LYS A 729 -1.10 44.49 10.37
N ASP A 730 -0.12 45.31 10.75
CA ASP A 730 0.14 45.60 12.16
C ASP A 730 -0.93 46.52 12.78
N MET A 731 -0.81 46.78 14.08
CA MET A 731 -1.77 47.63 14.82
C MET A 731 -1.81 49.06 14.32
N MET A 732 -0.83 49.49 13.49
CA MET A 732 -0.79 50.81 12.87
C MET A 732 -1.27 50.80 11.39
N GLY A 733 -1.74 49.63 10.91
CA GLY A 733 -2.24 49.46 9.54
C GLY A 733 -1.16 49.21 8.49
N LYS A 734 0.12 49.04 8.87
CA LYS A 734 1.21 48.75 7.96
C LYS A 734 1.20 47.27 7.55
N PRO A 735 1.38 46.95 6.25
CA PRO A 735 1.45 45.55 5.82
C PRO A 735 2.55 44.79 6.51
N LEU A 736 2.24 43.58 6.93
CA LEU A 736 3.18 42.65 7.55
C LEU A 736 3.99 41.91 6.45
N PRO A 737 5.21 41.46 6.76
CA PRO A 737 5.98 40.63 5.83
C PRO A 737 5.37 39.22 5.68
N THR A 738 5.64 38.58 4.55
CA THR A 738 5.36 37.14 4.34
C THR A 738 6.00 36.31 5.45
N GLY A 739 5.29 35.31 5.97
CA GLY A 739 5.81 34.45 7.02
C GLY A 739 4.75 33.77 7.86
N VAL A 740 5.23 33.11 8.89
CA VAL A 740 4.42 32.41 9.89
C VAL A 740 4.05 33.36 11.03
N TYR A 741 2.77 33.36 11.40
CA TYR A 741 2.21 34.06 12.54
C TYR A 741 1.54 33.07 13.48
N LEU A 742 1.49 33.37 14.76
CA LEU A 742 0.84 32.54 15.77
C LEU A 742 -0.43 33.26 16.25
N LEU A 743 -1.57 32.64 16.03
CA LEU A 743 -2.85 33.05 16.59
C LEU A 743 -3.01 32.41 17.96
N SER A 744 -3.29 33.21 18.99
CA SER A 744 -3.77 32.75 20.29
C SER A 744 -5.20 33.23 20.49
N TRP A 745 -6.07 32.39 21.06
CA TRP A 745 -7.42 32.80 21.47
C TRP A 745 -7.70 32.38 22.90
N GLU A 746 -8.51 33.18 23.59
CA GLU A 746 -8.96 32.95 24.94
C GLU A 746 -10.45 33.28 25.07
N GLN A 747 -11.23 32.35 25.69
CA GLN A 747 -12.65 32.49 25.97
C GLN A 747 -12.97 31.89 27.35
N GLY A 748 -13.20 32.73 28.33
CA GLY A 748 -13.35 32.30 29.72
C GLY A 748 -12.11 31.57 30.25
N LYS A 749 -12.24 30.27 30.53
CA LYS A 749 -11.11 29.40 30.94
C LYS A 749 -10.48 28.63 29.74
N GLU A 750 -11.12 28.66 28.58
CA GLU A 750 -10.62 27.99 27.41
C GLU A 750 -9.66 28.86 26.61
N LYS A 751 -8.61 28.28 26.11
CA LYS A 751 -7.61 28.94 25.28
C LYS A 751 -6.99 27.96 24.29
N GLY A 752 -6.47 28.48 23.19
CA GLY A 752 -5.78 27.67 22.18
C GLY A 752 -4.89 28.52 21.30
N THR A 753 -4.12 27.85 20.48
CA THR A 753 -3.22 28.49 19.50
C THR A 753 -3.32 27.80 18.15
N ALA A 754 -3.04 28.57 17.09
CA ALA A 754 -2.95 28.06 15.72
C ALA A 754 -1.90 28.82 14.93
N LYS A 755 -1.44 28.24 13.84
CA LYS A 755 -0.53 28.91 12.88
C LYS A 755 -1.32 29.57 11.77
N LEU A 756 -0.88 30.76 11.40
CA LEU A 756 -1.34 31.51 10.24
C LEU A 756 -0.16 31.61 9.27
N LEU A 757 -0.35 31.15 8.06
CA LEU A 757 0.67 31.15 7.00
C LEU A 757 0.32 32.23 5.98
N TYR A 758 1.04 33.36 6.01
CA TYR A 758 0.83 34.48 5.10
C TYR A 758 1.91 34.53 4.04
N PHE A 759 1.49 34.53 2.79
CA PHE A 759 2.32 34.70 1.60
C PHE A 759 1.88 35.95 0.85
N LYS A 760 2.82 36.59 0.16
CA LYS A 760 2.56 37.86 -0.54
C LYS A 760 2.74 37.69 -2.03
#